data_41a9ba2a45921a259d8f5f8700af0b24
#
_entry.id   41a9ba2a45921a259d8f5f8700af0b24
#
_cell.length_a   1.000
_cell.length_b   1.000
_cell.length_c   1.000
_cell.angle_alpha   90.00
_cell.angle_beta   90.00
_cell.angle_gamma   90.00
#
_symmetry.space_group_name_H-M   'P 1'
#
loop_
_entity.id
_entity.type
_entity.pdbx_description
1 polymer ?
#
loop_
_entity_poly.entity_id
_entity_poly.type
_entity_poly.pdbx_seq_one_letter_code
_entity_poly.pdbx_strand_id
1 'polypeptide(L)'
;MEMSQKSVDGISNKAFNAEVNDEKLHGNYDYDDVEIGKSIPDYDDVGISNKKSKNQSNFLSKVAEPYDKAAEFSKKHSRVLKYIIIGILCAGYAAYFIAACVLNFNRAIALLVITCVVVFFLAYDLFVAHFGKRIKRFFKPLGRCLGKHKKWIKWVFAVLVLIGLIAWLAVDTAKRPAQLISFGGVCMFVILLFIVSKHHRAVSWRAVSWGLGLEFVLGIFIIRTEPGYQAFKFLGEQIQIFLNYTTAGSGFVFGETLIKEVFAFQALPIVVFFSCVMSVLYYIGLMQYVILKISWLMQVTMGTTATETLSVAGNIFVGQTEAPLLIRPYLPDMTKSEIHAVMTGGFGTIAGSVMGAYISFGIDPSSLIAASVMAAPCALALSKLVYPETEESKFKSQDGVRIEKGEEKTVLEAASNGASTSVGLVANIAANLIAFMALLSFINAAFSWLGGMVNYPQLTLQLILSYIFMPVAFMMGVEWDEADLVGEMLGTKIILNEFVAYRMLADYKTNRIEGVEEWIDGSRQWISERAEVITTFALCGFANISSIGIMLGGLSSMAQERKGDLAKVVVRALMTGACVSFVNACIAGILFTPRDGVNCIPFLGDMDVNWNKTYHLYVCCKDIYESTENINGTLSFVNGWENVNHSMSALNNCCSVYNNTVCQG
;
A
#
# COMPACT_ATOMS: atom_id res chain seq x y z
N MET A 1 -15.62 -55.42 -24.32
CA MET A 1 -14.28 -56.01 -24.22
C MET A 1 -13.81 -55.71 -22.80
N GLU A 2 -13.95 -56.71 -21.95
CA GLU A 2 -13.53 -56.75 -20.57
C GLU A 2 -12.01 -56.84 -20.45
N MET A 3 -11.50 -56.31 -19.42
CA MET A 3 -10.30 -56.66 -18.64
C MET A 3 -9.68 -55.40 -18.07
N SER A 4 -9.32 -55.22 -16.88
CA SER A 4 -9.19 -56.06 -15.66
C SER A 4 -8.80 -55.09 -14.55
N GLN A 5 -9.53 -55.13 -13.45
CA GLN A 5 -9.12 -54.57 -12.16
C GLN A 5 -7.86 -55.29 -11.66
N LYS A 6 -6.84 -54.53 -11.27
CA LYS A 6 -5.89 -55.00 -10.27
C LYS A 6 -5.63 -53.89 -9.27
N SER A 7 -6.01 -54.21 -8.05
CA SER A 7 -5.77 -53.52 -6.81
C SER A 7 -4.27 -53.26 -6.55
N VAL A 8 -3.96 -52.09 -6.04
CA VAL A 8 -2.80 -51.90 -5.18
C VAL A 8 -3.32 -51.28 -3.89
N ASP A 9 -3.59 -52.13 -2.94
CA ASP A 9 -3.74 -51.80 -1.53
C ASP A 9 -2.37 -51.45 -0.94
N GLY A 10 -2.35 -50.49 -0.06
CA GLY A 10 -1.39 -50.43 1.03
C GLY A 10 -0.38 -49.31 1.03
N ILE A 11 -0.78 -48.07 1.32
CA ILE A 11 0.00 -47.22 2.23
C ILE A 11 -1.00 -46.58 3.22
N SER A 12 -0.98 -47.11 4.41
CA SER A 12 -1.80 -46.74 5.57
C SER A 12 -1.40 -45.35 6.08
N ASN A 13 -2.34 -44.41 6.02
CA ASN A 13 -2.34 -43.19 6.82
C ASN A 13 -2.45 -43.51 8.30
N LYS A 14 -1.35 -43.43 9.04
CA LYS A 14 -1.30 -43.35 10.49
C LYS A 14 -0.67 -42.04 10.90
N ALA A 15 -1.44 -40.97 10.87
CA ALA A 15 -1.12 -39.73 11.58
C ALA A 15 -2.32 -38.74 11.50
N PHE A 16 -3.48 -39.12 11.99
CA PHE A 16 -4.53 -38.17 12.38
C PHE A 16 -5.65 -38.94 13.08
N ASN A 17 -5.53 -39.15 14.39
CA ASN A 17 -6.62 -39.28 15.34
C ASN A 17 -6.00 -39.44 16.74
N ALA A 18 -5.89 -38.33 17.45
CA ALA A 18 -5.85 -38.33 18.91
C ALA A 18 -7.18 -37.75 19.37
N GLU A 19 -8.14 -38.61 19.60
CA GLU A 19 -9.37 -38.28 20.30
C GLU A 19 -9.07 -37.93 21.75
N VAL A 20 -9.56 -36.79 22.16
CA VAL A 20 -9.61 -36.32 23.54
C VAL A 20 -10.79 -37.02 24.19
N ASN A 21 -10.54 -37.92 25.11
CA ASN A 21 -11.55 -38.44 26.03
C ASN A 21 -11.63 -37.54 27.26
N ASP A 22 -12.77 -36.88 27.40
CA ASP A 22 -13.24 -36.28 28.64
C ASP A 22 -13.60 -37.37 29.64
N GLU A 23 -12.91 -37.43 30.76
CA GLU A 23 -13.44 -38.00 31.97
C GLU A 23 -13.31 -37.03 33.14
N LYS A 24 -14.49 -36.74 33.68
CA LYS A 24 -14.73 -35.92 34.87
C LYS A 24 -14.07 -36.52 36.10
N LEU A 25 -13.40 -35.70 36.88
CA LEU A 25 -13.30 -35.91 38.33
C LEU A 25 -13.37 -34.58 39.05
N HIS A 26 -14.49 -34.38 39.73
CA HIS A 26 -14.71 -33.36 40.75
C HIS A 26 -13.81 -33.62 41.97
N GLY A 27 -13.15 -32.61 42.45
CA GLY A 27 -12.49 -32.61 43.75
C GLY A 27 -12.20 -31.17 44.19
N ASN A 28 -13.09 -30.61 45.01
CA ASN A 28 -12.86 -29.43 45.83
C ASN A 28 -11.60 -29.60 46.67
N TYR A 29 -10.74 -28.60 46.72
CA TYR A 29 -10.01 -28.26 47.93
C TYR A 29 -9.73 -26.75 47.99
N ASP A 30 -9.99 -26.23 49.20
CA ASP A 30 -9.90 -24.85 49.64
C ASP A 30 -8.49 -24.24 49.61
N TYR A 31 -8.48 -22.92 49.54
CA TYR A 31 -7.37 -22.01 49.91
C TYR A 31 -6.91 -22.28 51.32
N ASP A 32 -5.61 -22.42 51.52
CA ASP A 32 -4.92 -21.76 52.66
C ASP A 32 -3.41 -21.62 52.43
N ASP A 33 -2.91 -20.49 52.87
CA ASP A 33 -1.55 -20.00 52.88
C ASP A 33 -0.53 -21.00 53.45
N VAL A 34 0.64 -21.17 52.79
CA VAL A 34 1.89 -21.50 53.50
C VAL A 34 3.09 -20.85 52.84
N GLU A 35 3.76 -20.10 53.70
CA GLU A 35 5.04 -19.47 53.48
C GLU A 35 6.19 -20.38 53.07
N ILE A 36 7.05 -19.78 52.37
CA ILE A 36 8.40 -20.04 51.92
C ILE A 36 9.33 -20.63 52.95
N GLY A 37 10.15 -21.50 52.47
CA GLY A 37 11.51 -21.68 52.91
C GLY A 37 11.87 -23.11 53.22
N LYS A 38 12.73 -23.70 52.38
CA LYS A 38 13.96 -24.40 52.77
C LYS A 38 14.50 -25.28 51.64
N SER A 39 15.71 -24.90 51.24
CA SER A 39 16.87 -25.77 50.96
C SER A 39 16.63 -27.17 50.36
N ILE A 40 17.10 -27.34 49.13
CA ILE A 40 17.39 -28.61 48.48
C ILE A 40 18.60 -29.26 49.16
N PRO A 41 18.55 -30.54 49.55
CA PRO A 41 19.71 -31.22 50.11
C PRO A 41 20.69 -31.66 49.02
N ASP A 42 21.99 -31.47 49.34
CA ASP A 42 23.13 -32.06 48.65
C ASP A 42 23.02 -33.60 48.58
N TYR A 43 23.30 -34.12 47.40
CA TYR A 43 23.66 -35.52 47.21
C TYR A 43 25.17 -35.61 47.04
N ASP A 44 25.87 -35.84 48.13
CA ASP A 44 27.28 -36.28 48.14
C ASP A 44 27.33 -37.83 48.12
N ASP A 45 28.43 -38.28 47.53
CA ASP A 45 29.01 -39.62 47.61
C ASP A 45 28.56 -40.71 46.62
N VAL A 46 29.23 -40.74 45.48
CA VAL A 46 29.85 -41.99 45.00
C VAL A 46 31.27 -41.66 44.54
N GLY A 47 32.23 -42.05 45.34
CA GLY A 47 33.63 -41.92 45.06
C GLY A 47 34.08 -42.77 43.83
N ILE A 48 34.57 -42.09 42.83
CA ILE A 48 35.49 -42.67 41.82
C ILE A 48 36.76 -41.82 41.80
N SER A 49 37.79 -42.41 42.37
CA SER A 49 39.17 -41.94 42.29
C SER A 49 39.64 -41.77 40.85
N ASN A 50 39.86 -40.53 40.39
CA ASN A 50 40.66 -40.25 39.20
C ASN A 50 41.72 -39.22 39.50
N LYS A 51 42.88 -39.72 39.97
CA LYS A 51 44.16 -39.05 39.97
C LYS A 51 44.70 -39.01 38.53
N LYS A 52 44.28 -38.03 37.71
CA LYS A 52 45.03 -37.57 36.52
C LYS A 52 44.21 -36.44 35.85
N SER A 53 44.44 -35.23 36.20
CA SER A 53 44.36 -34.03 35.33
C SER A 53 44.41 -32.72 36.11
N LYS A 54 45.41 -32.53 36.98
CA LYS A 54 45.65 -31.22 37.62
C LYS A 54 46.43 -30.23 36.74
N ASN A 55 46.93 -30.65 35.59
CA ASN A 55 47.70 -29.79 34.70
C ASN A 55 46.93 -29.25 33.46
N GLN A 56 45.75 -29.78 33.15
CA GLN A 56 44.96 -29.30 32.02
C GLN A 56 43.94 -28.21 32.42
N SER A 57 43.53 -28.16 33.69
CA SER A 57 42.62 -27.12 34.22
C SER A 57 43.36 -25.77 34.38
N ASN A 58 44.66 -25.77 34.63
CA ASN A 58 45.41 -24.52 34.80
C ASN A 58 45.75 -23.79 33.50
N PHE A 59 45.70 -24.46 32.33
CA PHE A 59 45.90 -23.79 31.06
C PHE A 59 44.61 -23.16 30.53
N LEU A 60 43.49 -23.85 30.65
CA LEU A 60 42.16 -23.31 30.28
C LEU A 60 41.74 -22.16 31.21
N SER A 61 42.00 -22.23 32.50
CA SER A 61 41.72 -21.13 33.41
C SER A 61 42.59 -19.90 33.17
N LYS A 62 43.87 -20.07 32.77
CA LYS A 62 44.74 -18.94 32.40
C LYS A 62 44.37 -18.29 31.06
N VAL A 63 43.69 -18.99 30.16
CA VAL A 63 43.17 -18.42 28.89
C VAL A 63 41.77 -17.82 29.10
N ALA A 64 40.96 -18.35 30.05
CA ALA A 64 39.65 -17.82 30.37
C ALA A 64 39.71 -16.55 31.27
N GLU A 65 40.72 -16.43 32.14
CA GLU A 65 40.84 -15.30 33.07
C GLU A 65 40.91 -13.91 32.40
N PRO A 66 41.65 -13.68 31.28
CA PRO A 66 41.57 -12.40 30.57
C PRO A 66 40.22 -12.17 29.88
N TYR A 67 39.53 -13.23 29.46
CA TYR A 67 38.21 -13.14 28.87
C TYR A 67 37.13 -12.75 29.91
N ASP A 68 37.17 -13.38 31.08
CA ASP A 68 36.27 -13.09 32.19
C ASP A 68 36.50 -11.67 32.74
N LYS A 69 37.74 -11.23 32.84
CA LYS A 69 38.08 -9.85 33.22
C LYS A 69 37.64 -8.83 32.18
N ALA A 70 37.76 -9.16 30.88
CA ALA A 70 37.26 -8.32 29.81
C ALA A 70 35.72 -8.27 29.78
N ALA A 71 35.06 -9.38 30.05
CA ALA A 71 33.59 -9.47 30.13
C ALA A 71 33.04 -8.68 31.33
N GLU A 72 33.75 -8.76 32.50
CA GLU A 72 33.39 -8.01 33.69
C GLU A 72 33.65 -6.50 33.51
N PHE A 73 34.79 -6.14 32.90
CA PHE A 73 35.10 -4.75 32.53
C PHE A 73 34.07 -4.20 31.54
N SER A 74 33.69 -4.98 30.53
CA SER A 74 32.65 -4.64 29.56
C SER A 74 31.28 -4.46 30.23
N LYS A 75 30.90 -5.34 31.15
CA LYS A 75 29.65 -5.21 31.94
C LYS A 75 29.65 -3.97 32.82
N LYS A 76 30.75 -3.71 33.51
CA LYS A 76 30.93 -2.56 34.45
C LYS A 76 30.92 -1.22 33.69
N HIS A 77 31.48 -1.17 32.49
CA HIS A 77 31.58 0.04 31.65
C HIS A 77 30.68 0.00 30.41
N SER A 78 29.66 -0.84 30.39
CA SER A 78 28.79 -1.05 29.22
C SER A 78 28.18 0.24 28.68
N ARG A 79 27.82 1.20 29.53
CA ARG A 79 27.31 2.51 29.11
C ARG A 79 28.38 3.35 28.42
N VAL A 80 29.59 3.41 28.97
CA VAL A 80 30.69 4.20 28.41
C VAL A 80 31.16 3.59 27.11
N LEU A 81 31.32 2.27 27.07
CA LEU A 81 31.69 1.53 25.85
C LEU A 81 30.66 1.74 24.72
N LYS A 82 29.37 1.69 25.05
CA LYS A 82 28.29 1.98 24.13
C LYS A 82 28.39 3.39 23.55
N TYR A 83 28.65 4.41 24.38
CA TYR A 83 28.81 5.79 23.89
C TYR A 83 30.07 5.97 23.03
N ILE A 84 31.17 5.28 23.36
CA ILE A 84 32.41 5.31 22.56
C ILE A 84 32.15 4.67 21.20
N ILE A 85 31.53 3.50 21.15
CA ILE A 85 31.17 2.82 19.87
C ILE A 85 30.26 3.70 19.02
N ILE A 86 29.21 4.29 19.62
CA ILE A 86 28.32 5.21 18.90
C ILE A 86 29.11 6.43 18.41
N GLY A 87 30.01 7.00 19.20
CA GLY A 87 30.85 8.12 18.81
C GLY A 87 31.76 7.79 17.63
N ILE A 88 32.38 6.62 17.63
CA ILE A 88 33.22 6.15 16.50
C ILE A 88 32.38 5.94 15.24
N LEU A 89 31.20 5.34 15.37
CA LEU A 89 30.29 5.12 14.22
C LEU A 89 29.79 6.47 13.66
N CYS A 90 29.44 7.43 14.54
CA CYS A 90 29.02 8.76 14.10
C CYS A 90 30.16 9.52 13.42
N ALA A 91 31.38 9.45 13.95
CA ALA A 91 32.55 10.07 13.32
C ALA A 91 32.89 9.44 11.98
N GLY A 92 32.84 8.11 11.89
CA GLY A 92 33.02 7.38 10.63
C GLY A 92 31.95 7.74 9.58
N TYR A 93 30.69 7.83 10.02
CA TYR A 93 29.61 8.25 9.13
C TYR A 93 29.78 9.70 8.67
N ALA A 94 30.16 10.63 9.55
CA ALA A 94 30.40 12.02 9.19
C ALA A 94 31.55 12.16 8.19
N ALA A 95 32.65 11.43 8.38
CA ALA A 95 33.76 11.40 7.43
C ALA A 95 33.32 10.86 6.05
N TYR A 96 32.58 9.75 6.03
CA TYR A 96 32.00 9.20 4.81
C TYR A 96 31.06 10.17 4.11
N PHE A 97 30.17 10.82 4.87
CA PHE A 97 29.22 11.79 4.35
C PHE A 97 29.92 13.00 3.69
N ILE A 98 30.93 13.56 4.36
CA ILE A 98 31.74 14.67 3.81
C ILE A 98 32.47 14.23 2.55
N ALA A 99 33.10 13.06 2.56
CA ALA A 99 33.80 12.51 1.40
C ALA A 99 32.82 12.31 0.22
N ALA A 100 31.62 11.77 0.45
CA ALA A 100 30.60 11.56 -0.59
C ALA A 100 30.14 12.91 -1.20
N CYS A 101 29.92 13.94 -0.37
CA CYS A 101 29.53 15.26 -0.85
C CYS A 101 30.64 15.97 -1.65
N VAL A 102 31.90 15.76 -1.28
CA VAL A 102 33.06 16.36 -1.97
C VAL A 102 33.37 15.67 -3.30
N LEU A 103 33.27 14.34 -3.35
CA LEU A 103 33.57 13.57 -4.55
C LEU A 103 32.53 13.74 -5.66
N ASN A 104 31.25 13.66 -5.32
CA ASN A 104 30.16 13.84 -6.30
C ASN A 104 28.88 14.30 -5.62
N PHE A 105 28.64 15.59 -5.62
CA PHE A 105 27.49 16.19 -4.96
C PHE A 105 26.15 15.69 -5.52
N ASN A 106 26.01 15.52 -6.82
CA ASN A 106 24.77 15.05 -7.45
C ASN A 106 24.39 13.63 -7.01
N ARG A 107 25.36 12.73 -6.81
CA ARG A 107 25.11 11.42 -6.23
C ARG A 107 24.83 11.48 -4.72
N ALA A 108 25.40 12.44 -4.02
CA ALA A 108 25.26 12.59 -2.58
C ALA A 108 23.94 13.27 -2.17
N ILE A 109 23.16 13.88 -3.08
CA ILE A 109 21.90 14.58 -2.77
C ILE A 109 20.94 13.67 -1.98
N ALA A 110 20.76 12.42 -2.41
CA ALA A 110 19.88 11.47 -1.71
C ALA A 110 20.36 11.20 -0.26
N LEU A 111 21.65 10.98 -0.10
CA LEU A 111 22.26 10.77 1.23
C LEU A 111 22.14 12.02 2.09
N LEU A 112 22.30 13.21 1.50
CA LEU A 112 22.12 14.49 2.16
C LEU A 112 20.68 14.67 2.65
N VAL A 113 19.69 14.41 1.81
CA VAL A 113 18.27 14.52 2.18
C VAL A 113 17.92 13.56 3.31
N ILE A 114 18.30 12.30 3.21
CA ILE A 114 18.05 11.29 4.25
C ILE A 114 18.70 11.73 5.56
N THR A 115 19.97 12.19 5.52
CA THR A 115 20.68 12.64 6.72
C THR A 115 20.00 13.85 7.34
N CYS A 116 19.60 14.83 6.53
CA CYS A 116 18.88 16.02 7.01
C CYS A 116 17.54 15.63 7.66
N VAL A 117 16.80 14.72 7.07
CA VAL A 117 15.52 14.23 7.62
C VAL A 117 15.75 13.54 8.98
N VAL A 118 16.71 12.63 9.07
CA VAL A 118 17.05 11.93 10.33
C VAL A 118 17.49 12.92 11.39
N VAL A 119 18.41 13.83 11.06
CA VAL A 119 18.90 14.87 11.99
C VAL A 119 17.75 15.78 12.44
N PHE A 120 16.86 16.17 11.52
CA PHE A 120 15.69 16.98 11.84
C PHE A 120 14.78 16.29 12.86
N PHE A 121 14.44 15.02 12.66
CA PHE A 121 13.57 14.29 13.60
C PHE A 121 14.26 14.06 14.96
N LEU A 122 15.55 13.74 14.98
CA LEU A 122 16.31 13.61 16.21
C LEU A 122 16.39 14.96 16.97
N ALA A 123 16.68 16.04 16.25
CA ALA A 123 16.69 17.39 16.82
C ALA A 123 15.31 17.80 17.33
N TYR A 124 14.26 17.50 16.59
CA TYR A 124 12.87 17.75 16.99
C TYR A 124 12.52 17.01 18.28
N ASP A 125 12.85 15.72 18.39
CA ASP A 125 12.56 14.94 19.60
C ASP A 125 13.34 15.45 20.80
N LEU A 126 14.61 15.81 20.63
CA LEU A 126 15.43 16.46 21.67
C LEU A 126 14.86 17.83 22.06
N PHE A 127 14.45 18.62 21.08
CA PHE A 127 13.85 19.95 21.31
C PHE A 127 12.54 19.84 22.08
N VAL A 128 11.66 18.92 21.69
CA VAL A 128 10.38 18.67 22.38
C VAL A 128 10.61 18.12 23.79
N ALA A 129 11.57 17.22 23.98
CA ALA A 129 11.92 16.68 25.29
C ALA A 129 12.43 17.78 26.24
N HIS A 130 13.26 18.70 25.75
CA HIS A 130 13.87 19.75 26.58
C HIS A 130 12.98 20.99 26.73
N PHE A 131 12.41 21.48 25.65
CA PHE A 131 11.65 22.73 25.61
C PHE A 131 10.13 22.54 25.61
N GLY A 132 9.60 21.35 25.37
CA GLY A 132 8.17 21.11 25.17
C GLY A 132 7.31 21.59 26.34
N LYS A 133 7.79 21.42 27.60
CA LYS A 133 7.09 21.93 28.78
C LYS A 133 7.07 23.47 28.86
N ARG A 134 8.17 24.15 28.42
CA ARG A 134 8.25 25.62 28.37
C ARG A 134 7.37 26.19 27.27
N ILE A 135 7.41 25.61 26.09
CA ILE A 135 6.60 25.99 24.92
C ILE A 135 5.10 25.83 25.23
N LYS A 136 4.70 24.69 25.79
CA LYS A 136 3.31 24.44 26.21
C LYS A 136 2.81 25.47 27.22
N ARG A 137 3.69 25.94 28.11
CA ARG A 137 3.41 26.99 29.10
C ARG A 137 3.31 28.37 28.46
N PHE A 138 4.21 28.70 27.50
CA PHE A 138 4.20 29.96 26.76
C PHE A 138 2.95 30.12 25.87
N PHE A 139 2.54 29.06 25.18
CA PHE A 139 1.34 29.09 24.32
C PHE A 139 0.01 28.89 25.08
N LYS A 140 0.05 28.57 26.37
CA LYS A 140 -1.15 28.40 27.20
C LYS A 140 -2.06 29.64 27.26
N PRO A 141 -1.56 30.91 27.35
CA PRO A 141 -2.41 32.10 27.30
C PRO A 141 -3.02 32.32 25.91
N LEU A 142 -2.24 32.09 24.84
CA LEU A 142 -2.72 32.16 23.47
C LEU A 142 -3.83 31.11 23.21
N GLY A 143 -3.64 29.87 23.71
CA GLY A 143 -4.66 28.81 23.64
C GLY A 143 -5.94 29.15 24.41
N ARG A 144 -5.85 29.91 25.52
CA ARG A 144 -7.03 30.41 26.24
C ARG A 144 -7.76 31.53 25.47
N CYS A 145 -7.01 32.44 24.86
CA CYS A 145 -7.58 33.50 24.02
C CYS A 145 -8.26 32.93 22.77
N LEU A 146 -7.58 32.03 22.06
CA LEU A 146 -8.16 31.28 20.93
C LEU A 146 -9.35 30.40 21.35
N GLY A 147 -9.33 29.87 22.57
CA GLY A 147 -10.43 29.08 23.14
C GLY A 147 -11.73 29.87 23.31
N LYS A 148 -11.64 31.16 23.67
CA LYS A 148 -12.81 32.06 23.80
C LYS A 148 -13.51 32.29 22.44
N HIS A 149 -12.72 32.37 21.36
CA HIS A 149 -13.25 32.63 20.00
C HIS A 149 -13.23 31.39 19.11
N LYS A 150 -13.14 30.19 19.70
CA LYS A 150 -13.03 28.92 18.97
C LYS A 150 -14.11 28.70 17.91
N LYS A 151 -15.36 29.12 18.17
CA LYS A 151 -16.46 29.02 17.20
C LYS A 151 -16.23 29.94 16.00
N TRP A 152 -15.89 31.20 16.24
CA TRP A 152 -15.63 32.21 15.19
C TRP A 152 -14.41 31.83 14.33
N ILE A 153 -13.31 31.43 14.98
CA ILE A 153 -12.08 31.01 14.29
C ILE A 153 -12.33 29.79 13.39
N LYS A 154 -13.13 28.83 13.85
CA LYS A 154 -13.51 27.68 13.02
C LYS A 154 -14.31 28.10 11.77
N TRP A 155 -15.27 29.00 11.93
CA TRP A 155 -16.07 29.47 10.80
C TRP A 155 -15.24 30.31 9.82
N VAL A 156 -14.40 31.22 10.31
CA VAL A 156 -13.49 32.00 9.47
C VAL A 156 -12.52 31.09 8.71
N PHE A 157 -11.93 30.11 9.39
CA PHE A 157 -11.05 29.12 8.75
C PHE A 157 -11.80 28.30 7.69
N ALA A 158 -13.01 27.82 7.99
CA ALA A 158 -13.82 27.06 7.04
C ALA A 158 -14.18 27.89 5.80
N VAL A 159 -14.54 29.16 5.99
CA VAL A 159 -14.84 30.08 4.88
C VAL A 159 -13.59 30.37 4.05
N LEU A 160 -12.42 30.59 4.67
CA LEU A 160 -11.16 30.80 3.95
C LEU A 160 -10.75 29.57 3.14
N VAL A 161 -10.88 28.38 3.70
CA VAL A 161 -10.61 27.11 2.98
C VAL A 161 -11.59 26.94 1.83
N LEU A 162 -12.88 27.25 2.02
CA LEU A 162 -13.89 27.17 0.97
C LEU A 162 -13.60 28.18 -0.17
N ILE A 163 -13.27 29.42 0.18
CA ILE A 163 -12.91 30.45 -0.81
C ILE A 163 -11.64 30.02 -1.56
N GLY A 164 -10.63 29.53 -0.85
CA GLY A 164 -9.40 29.02 -1.46
C GLY A 164 -9.67 27.85 -2.41
N LEU A 165 -10.52 26.91 -2.03
CA LEU A 165 -10.93 25.78 -2.87
C LEU A 165 -11.68 26.25 -4.13
N ILE A 166 -12.65 27.15 -3.96
CA ILE A 166 -13.42 27.70 -5.09
C ILE A 166 -12.50 28.48 -6.04
N ALA A 167 -11.62 29.33 -5.51
CA ALA A 167 -10.67 30.08 -6.31
C ALA A 167 -9.72 29.15 -7.08
N TRP A 168 -9.20 28.12 -6.41
CA TRP A 168 -8.35 27.14 -7.04
C TRP A 168 -9.07 26.34 -8.12
N LEU A 169 -10.29 25.85 -7.83
CA LEU A 169 -11.12 25.17 -8.84
C LEU A 169 -11.41 26.10 -10.02
N ALA A 170 -11.75 27.35 -9.79
CA ALA A 170 -12.06 28.30 -10.88
C ALA A 170 -10.86 28.59 -11.77
N VAL A 171 -9.66 28.69 -11.21
CA VAL A 171 -8.44 29.04 -11.98
C VAL A 171 -7.84 27.82 -12.69
N ASP A 172 -7.79 26.69 -12.00
CA ASP A 172 -7.16 25.47 -12.52
C ASP A 172 -8.10 24.67 -13.44
N THR A 173 -9.37 24.51 -13.03
CA THR A 173 -10.35 23.71 -13.78
C THR A 173 -10.94 24.43 -14.99
N ALA A 174 -10.86 25.77 -15.06
CA ALA A 174 -11.24 26.49 -16.28
C ALA A 174 -10.45 26.03 -17.52
N LYS A 175 -9.25 25.50 -17.30
CA LYS A 175 -8.38 24.96 -18.36
C LYS A 175 -8.64 23.47 -18.65
N ARG A 176 -9.30 22.75 -17.75
CA ARG A 176 -9.46 21.28 -17.81
C ARG A 176 -10.78 20.84 -17.18
N PRO A 177 -11.91 20.91 -17.90
CA PRO A 177 -13.24 20.63 -17.35
C PRO A 177 -13.41 19.19 -16.83
N ALA A 178 -12.65 18.22 -17.34
CA ALA A 178 -12.66 16.84 -16.86
C ALA A 178 -12.31 16.69 -15.35
N GLN A 179 -11.57 17.66 -14.78
CA GLN A 179 -11.25 17.66 -13.35
C GLN A 179 -12.50 17.95 -12.47
N LEU A 180 -13.50 18.67 -13.00
CA LEU A 180 -14.76 18.91 -12.30
C LEU A 180 -15.57 17.64 -12.11
N ILE A 181 -15.51 16.71 -13.05
CA ILE A 181 -16.18 15.40 -12.96
C ILE A 181 -15.61 14.65 -11.76
N SER A 182 -14.28 14.59 -11.63
CA SER A 182 -13.61 13.95 -10.48
C SER A 182 -13.99 14.62 -9.14
N PHE A 183 -14.12 15.95 -9.11
CA PHE A 183 -14.59 16.67 -7.91
C PHE A 183 -16.05 16.31 -7.60
N GLY A 184 -16.90 16.24 -8.61
CA GLY A 184 -18.27 15.75 -8.50
C GLY A 184 -18.32 14.33 -7.92
N GLY A 185 -17.37 13.48 -8.31
CA GLY A 185 -17.19 12.12 -7.79
C GLY A 185 -16.90 12.10 -6.28
N VAL A 186 -15.97 12.94 -5.79
CA VAL A 186 -15.74 13.06 -4.34
C VAL A 186 -17.03 13.42 -3.61
N CYS A 187 -17.74 14.43 -4.10
CA CYS A 187 -19.02 14.85 -3.51
C CYS A 187 -20.06 13.72 -3.52
N MET A 188 -20.18 13.02 -4.65
CA MET A 188 -21.09 11.89 -4.81
C MET A 188 -20.81 10.77 -3.80
N PHE A 189 -19.55 10.32 -3.67
CA PHE A 189 -19.20 9.27 -2.73
C PHE A 189 -19.40 9.68 -1.28
N VAL A 190 -19.06 10.92 -0.90
CA VAL A 190 -19.29 11.43 0.46
C VAL A 190 -20.79 11.49 0.77
N ILE A 191 -21.62 11.96 -0.16
CA ILE A 191 -23.07 12.00 0.00
C ILE A 191 -23.65 10.58 0.10
N LEU A 192 -23.24 9.68 -0.79
CA LEU A 192 -23.69 8.28 -0.79
C LEU A 192 -23.36 7.61 0.56
N LEU A 193 -22.14 7.75 1.04
CA LEU A 193 -21.70 7.19 2.32
C LEU A 193 -22.42 7.85 3.51
N PHE A 194 -22.72 9.13 3.42
CA PHE A 194 -23.53 9.80 4.43
C PHE A 194 -24.96 9.25 4.46
N ILE A 195 -25.60 9.00 3.31
CA ILE A 195 -26.93 8.39 3.24
C ILE A 195 -26.96 7.00 3.89
N VAL A 196 -25.90 6.20 3.66
CA VAL A 196 -25.76 4.83 4.23
C VAL A 196 -25.27 4.85 5.69
N SER A 197 -24.97 6.03 6.26
CA SER A 197 -24.45 6.15 7.61
C SER A 197 -25.41 5.55 8.65
N LYS A 198 -24.84 4.83 9.63
CA LYS A 198 -25.63 4.18 10.69
C LYS A 198 -26.29 5.18 11.66
N HIS A 199 -25.61 6.30 11.93
CA HIS A 199 -26.06 7.32 12.88
C HIS A 199 -25.72 8.73 12.38
N HIS A 200 -26.51 9.27 11.48
CA HIS A 200 -26.29 10.57 10.80
C HIS A 200 -26.00 11.73 11.76
N ARG A 201 -26.67 11.77 12.93
CA ARG A 201 -26.52 12.86 13.92
C ARG A 201 -25.24 12.76 14.74
N ALA A 202 -24.61 11.58 14.79
CA ALA A 202 -23.38 11.33 15.54
C ALA A 202 -22.12 11.53 14.70
N VAL A 203 -22.24 11.88 13.41
CA VAL A 203 -21.11 12.06 12.50
C VAL A 203 -20.15 13.15 13.01
N SER A 204 -18.90 12.77 13.18
CA SER A 204 -17.80 13.68 13.54
C SER A 204 -17.29 14.42 12.30
N TRP A 205 -17.91 15.53 11.94
CA TRP A 205 -17.48 16.35 10.80
C TRP A 205 -16.02 16.83 10.91
N ARG A 206 -15.47 16.90 12.13
CA ARG A 206 -14.06 17.17 12.33
C ARG A 206 -13.19 16.06 11.71
N ALA A 207 -13.48 14.80 12.01
CA ALA A 207 -12.73 13.67 11.49
C ALA A 207 -12.82 13.60 9.96
N VAL A 208 -14.05 13.77 9.42
CA VAL A 208 -14.30 13.75 7.97
C VAL A 208 -13.56 14.88 7.25
N SER A 209 -13.75 16.12 7.69
CA SER A 209 -13.13 17.29 7.02
C SER A 209 -11.61 17.28 7.09
N TRP A 210 -11.03 16.92 8.25
CA TRP A 210 -9.57 16.84 8.38
C TRP A 210 -8.98 15.65 7.63
N GLY A 211 -9.67 14.50 7.59
CA GLY A 211 -9.15 13.34 6.87
C GLY A 211 -9.13 13.57 5.36
N LEU A 212 -10.24 14.05 4.77
CA LEU A 212 -10.29 14.42 3.35
C LEU A 212 -9.36 15.61 3.05
N GLY A 213 -9.24 16.57 3.97
CA GLY A 213 -8.31 17.68 3.83
C GLY A 213 -6.84 17.25 3.84
N LEU A 214 -6.46 16.32 4.73
CA LEU A 214 -5.11 15.75 4.76
C LEU A 214 -4.81 14.95 3.49
N GLU A 215 -5.76 14.14 3.04
CA GLU A 215 -5.64 13.40 1.78
C GLU A 215 -5.41 14.35 0.60
N PHE A 216 -6.19 15.41 0.49
CA PHE A 216 -6.07 16.41 -0.57
C PHE A 216 -4.75 17.18 -0.51
N VAL A 217 -4.30 17.60 0.69
CA VAL A 217 -3.02 18.29 0.88
C VAL A 217 -1.84 17.39 0.54
N LEU A 218 -1.89 16.12 0.95
CA LEU A 218 -0.90 15.11 0.57
C LEU A 218 -0.89 14.92 -0.96
N GLY A 219 -2.08 14.81 -1.57
CA GLY A 219 -2.21 14.71 -3.02
C GLY A 219 -1.61 15.92 -3.76
N ILE A 220 -1.89 17.16 -3.32
CA ILE A 220 -1.26 18.35 -3.88
C ILE A 220 0.26 18.24 -3.77
N PHE A 221 0.79 17.91 -2.61
CA PHE A 221 2.23 17.78 -2.41
C PHE A 221 2.83 16.74 -3.35
N ILE A 222 2.25 15.55 -3.42
CA ILE A 222 2.81 14.41 -4.17
C ILE A 222 2.62 14.57 -5.68
N ILE A 223 1.42 14.97 -6.12
CA ILE A 223 1.05 14.95 -7.54
C ILE A 223 1.36 16.29 -8.23
N ARG A 224 1.16 17.42 -7.54
CA ARG A 224 1.24 18.75 -8.14
C ARG A 224 2.55 19.46 -7.93
N THR A 225 3.20 19.30 -6.77
CA THR A 225 4.45 20.02 -6.51
C THR A 225 5.63 19.25 -7.08
N GLU A 226 6.54 19.93 -7.75
CA GLU A 226 7.75 19.32 -8.30
C GLU A 226 8.62 18.65 -7.21
N PRO A 227 8.88 19.28 -6.03
CA PRO A 227 9.65 18.62 -4.97
C PRO A 227 8.99 17.35 -4.44
N GLY A 228 7.65 17.35 -4.28
CA GLY A 228 6.92 16.18 -3.81
C GLY A 228 6.95 15.05 -4.83
N TYR A 229 6.70 15.38 -6.11
CA TYR A 229 6.78 14.40 -7.19
C TYR A 229 8.17 13.75 -7.30
N GLN A 230 9.22 14.56 -7.33
CA GLN A 230 10.61 14.06 -7.41
C GLN A 230 10.97 13.20 -6.19
N ALA A 231 10.51 13.59 -5.00
CA ALA A 231 10.72 12.79 -3.78
C ALA A 231 10.03 11.42 -3.86
N PHE A 232 8.78 11.36 -4.32
CA PHE A 232 8.03 10.11 -4.44
C PHE A 232 8.52 9.26 -5.62
N LYS A 233 8.90 9.89 -6.74
CA LYS A 233 9.54 9.22 -7.88
C LYS A 233 10.85 8.57 -7.45
N PHE A 234 11.73 9.31 -6.79
CA PHE A 234 12.97 8.76 -6.24
C PHE A 234 12.71 7.61 -5.27
N LEU A 235 11.74 7.77 -4.34
CA LEU A 235 11.38 6.71 -3.40
C LEU A 235 10.88 5.46 -4.13
N GLY A 236 10.03 5.64 -5.14
CA GLY A 236 9.51 4.55 -5.98
C GLY A 236 10.62 3.82 -6.73
N GLU A 237 11.55 4.56 -7.36
CA GLU A 237 12.72 3.99 -8.03
C GLU A 237 13.61 3.21 -7.06
N GLN A 238 13.87 3.72 -5.85
CA GLN A 238 14.66 3.00 -4.84
C GLN A 238 13.96 1.72 -4.36
N ILE A 239 12.63 1.76 -4.17
CA ILE A 239 11.86 0.56 -3.83
C ILE A 239 11.90 -0.45 -4.98
N GLN A 240 11.78 -0.02 -6.23
CA GLN A 240 11.89 -0.91 -7.39
C GLN A 240 13.28 -1.57 -7.47
N ILE A 241 14.35 -0.79 -7.32
CA ILE A 241 15.73 -1.31 -7.27
C ILE A 241 15.89 -2.32 -6.12
N PHE A 242 15.36 -1.97 -4.94
CA PHE A 242 15.40 -2.85 -3.77
C PHE A 242 14.65 -4.17 -4.03
N LEU A 243 13.47 -4.12 -4.63
CA LEU A 243 12.69 -5.31 -4.95
C LEU A 243 13.35 -6.17 -6.02
N ASN A 244 14.08 -5.57 -6.96
CA ASN A 244 14.82 -6.29 -7.98
C ASN A 244 15.93 -7.20 -7.41
N TYR A 245 16.43 -6.96 -6.19
CA TYR A 245 17.37 -7.87 -5.54
C TYR A 245 16.74 -9.25 -5.25
N THR A 246 15.42 -9.35 -5.22
CA THR A 246 14.71 -10.64 -5.11
C THR A 246 15.08 -11.59 -6.24
N THR A 247 15.34 -11.06 -7.46
CA THR A 247 15.69 -11.88 -8.63
C THR A 247 16.94 -12.71 -8.42
N ALA A 248 17.90 -12.24 -7.62
CA ALA A 248 19.09 -13.02 -7.27
C ALA A 248 18.73 -14.27 -6.45
N GLY A 249 17.81 -14.14 -5.48
CA GLY A 249 17.35 -15.27 -4.68
C GLY A 249 16.43 -16.20 -5.45
N SER A 250 15.44 -15.65 -6.15
CA SER A 250 14.48 -16.45 -6.93
C SER A 250 15.14 -17.12 -8.13
N GLY A 251 16.11 -16.46 -8.79
CA GLY A 251 16.90 -17.05 -9.87
C GLY A 251 17.74 -18.24 -9.40
N PHE A 252 18.32 -18.15 -8.18
CA PHE A 252 19.05 -19.28 -7.58
C PHE A 252 18.13 -20.47 -7.28
N VAL A 253 16.91 -20.22 -6.75
CA VAL A 253 15.98 -21.27 -6.31
C VAL A 253 15.22 -21.89 -7.49
N PHE A 254 14.73 -21.08 -8.43
CA PHE A 254 13.81 -21.51 -9.49
C PHE A 254 14.44 -21.51 -10.89
N GLY A 255 15.62 -20.92 -11.05
CA GLY A 255 16.25 -20.73 -12.35
C GLY A 255 15.77 -19.47 -13.09
N GLU A 256 16.62 -18.93 -13.96
CA GLU A 256 16.35 -17.64 -14.62
C GLU A 256 15.21 -17.68 -15.64
N THR A 257 14.94 -18.83 -16.25
CA THR A 257 13.88 -18.98 -17.25
C THR A 257 12.49 -18.87 -16.60
N LEU A 258 12.26 -19.60 -15.51
CA LEU A 258 10.97 -19.61 -14.83
C LEU A 258 10.60 -18.24 -14.22
N ILE A 259 11.57 -17.50 -13.71
CA ILE A 259 11.33 -16.17 -13.14
C ILE A 259 10.98 -15.11 -14.20
N LYS A 260 11.30 -15.34 -15.47
CA LYS A 260 10.94 -14.43 -16.57
C LYS A 260 9.59 -14.75 -17.23
N GLU A 261 9.24 -16.04 -17.27
CA GLU A 261 8.08 -16.52 -18.04
C GLU A 261 6.85 -16.78 -17.17
N VAL A 262 7.04 -17.11 -15.87
CA VAL A 262 5.95 -17.56 -15.02
C VAL A 262 5.70 -16.55 -13.89
N PHE A 263 4.51 -15.96 -13.88
CA PHE A 263 4.05 -15.00 -12.90
C PHE A 263 4.32 -15.40 -11.44
N ALA A 264 4.03 -16.66 -11.08
CA ALA A 264 4.19 -17.13 -9.71
C ALA A 264 5.65 -17.04 -9.23
N PHE A 265 6.63 -17.28 -10.12
CA PHE A 265 8.04 -17.21 -9.78
C PHE A 265 8.64 -15.81 -9.94
N GLN A 266 7.96 -14.92 -10.63
CA GLN A 266 8.33 -13.52 -10.75
C GLN A 266 7.85 -12.69 -9.55
N ALA A 267 6.57 -12.74 -9.24
CA ALA A 267 5.92 -11.83 -8.29
C ALA A 267 5.89 -12.34 -6.84
N LEU A 268 5.65 -13.64 -6.63
CA LEU A 268 5.46 -14.17 -5.28
C LEU A 268 6.74 -14.17 -4.41
N PRO A 269 7.95 -14.41 -4.94
CA PRO A 269 9.18 -14.30 -4.15
C PRO A 269 9.44 -12.88 -3.60
N ILE A 270 8.94 -11.86 -4.28
CA ILE A 270 9.04 -10.46 -3.82
C ILE A 270 8.34 -10.29 -2.47
N VAL A 271 7.18 -10.95 -2.29
CA VAL A 271 6.43 -10.93 -1.03
C VAL A 271 7.27 -11.52 0.11
N VAL A 272 7.99 -12.61 -0.15
CA VAL A 272 8.86 -13.27 0.83
C VAL A 272 10.01 -12.37 1.26
N PHE A 273 10.71 -11.79 0.29
CA PHE A 273 11.83 -10.90 0.55
C PHE A 273 11.41 -9.64 1.31
N PHE A 274 10.32 -9.01 0.87
CA PHE A 274 9.80 -7.81 1.52
C PHE A 274 9.36 -8.09 2.97
N SER A 275 8.67 -9.21 3.20
CA SER A 275 8.24 -9.61 4.55
C SER A 275 9.42 -9.88 5.48
N CYS A 276 10.48 -10.52 4.97
CA CYS A 276 11.75 -10.71 5.70
C CYS A 276 12.34 -9.36 6.16
N VAL A 277 12.44 -8.39 5.25
CA VAL A 277 13.01 -7.07 5.56
C VAL A 277 12.11 -6.28 6.52
N MET A 278 10.78 -6.32 6.30
CA MET A 278 9.84 -5.67 7.20
C MET A 278 9.93 -6.20 8.63
N SER A 279 10.08 -7.51 8.83
CA SER A 279 10.27 -8.10 10.15
C SER A 279 11.55 -7.62 10.82
N VAL A 280 12.64 -7.45 10.06
CA VAL A 280 13.87 -6.85 10.57
C VAL A 280 13.66 -5.39 10.99
N LEU A 281 12.95 -4.59 10.18
CA LEU A 281 12.66 -3.18 10.49
C LEU A 281 11.75 -3.05 11.73
N TYR A 282 10.83 -4.00 11.93
CA TYR A 282 10.03 -4.11 13.15
C TYR A 282 10.89 -4.46 14.35
N TYR A 283 11.78 -5.45 14.24
CA TYR A 283 12.70 -5.83 15.32
C TYR A 283 13.58 -4.68 15.78
N ILE A 284 14.12 -3.89 14.84
CA ILE A 284 14.95 -2.70 15.13
C ILE A 284 14.11 -1.57 15.76
N GLY A 285 12.79 -1.57 15.58
CA GLY A 285 11.88 -0.55 16.10
C GLY A 285 11.67 0.65 15.18
N LEU A 286 12.24 0.64 13.97
CA LEU A 286 12.11 1.74 13.00
C LEU A 286 10.67 1.89 12.52
N MET A 287 10.03 0.77 12.19
CA MET A 287 8.64 0.81 11.71
C MET A 287 7.68 1.33 12.77
N GLN A 288 7.81 0.87 14.02
CA GLN A 288 6.98 1.35 15.12
C GLN A 288 7.16 2.86 15.33
N TYR A 289 8.39 3.37 15.21
CA TYR A 289 8.65 4.80 15.33
C TYR A 289 7.93 5.60 14.24
N VAL A 290 8.04 5.19 12.99
CA VAL A 290 7.40 5.86 11.84
C VAL A 290 5.87 5.84 11.99
N ILE A 291 5.29 4.66 12.26
CA ILE A 291 3.84 4.48 12.43
C ILE A 291 3.30 5.35 13.58
N LEU A 292 4.01 5.41 14.72
CA LEU A 292 3.63 6.26 15.85
C LEU A 292 3.62 7.76 15.50
N LYS A 293 4.58 8.24 14.69
CA LYS A 293 4.62 9.66 14.27
C LYS A 293 3.46 9.99 13.32
N ILE A 294 3.17 9.11 12.35
CA ILE A 294 2.03 9.28 11.43
C ILE A 294 0.71 9.23 12.21
N SER A 295 0.55 8.22 13.08
CA SER A 295 -0.63 8.08 13.93
C SER A 295 -0.85 9.31 14.82
N TRP A 296 0.21 9.84 15.43
CA TRP A 296 0.12 11.06 16.22
C TRP A 296 -0.39 12.26 15.41
N LEU A 297 0.13 12.47 14.20
CA LEU A 297 -0.31 13.55 13.32
C LEU A 297 -1.80 13.41 12.99
N MET A 298 -2.23 12.21 12.59
CA MET A 298 -3.63 11.93 12.24
C MET A 298 -4.56 12.08 13.45
N GLN A 299 -4.16 11.60 14.62
CA GLN A 299 -4.94 11.72 15.84
C GLN A 299 -5.14 13.17 16.27
N VAL A 300 -4.09 13.98 16.27
CA VAL A 300 -4.16 15.40 16.67
C VAL A 300 -5.05 16.20 15.73
N THR A 301 -4.98 15.95 14.43
CA THR A 301 -5.78 16.66 13.42
C THR A 301 -7.24 16.19 13.44
N MET A 302 -7.48 14.92 13.27
CA MET A 302 -8.81 14.33 13.10
C MET A 302 -9.56 14.17 14.42
N GLY A 303 -8.83 13.93 15.52
CA GLY A 303 -9.42 13.69 16.84
C GLY A 303 -10.00 12.29 16.98
N THR A 304 -9.47 11.32 16.26
CA THR A 304 -9.77 9.89 16.33
C THR A 304 -9.06 9.24 17.54
N THR A 305 -9.41 8.02 17.89
CA THR A 305 -8.81 7.31 19.02
C THR A 305 -7.41 6.78 18.66
N ALA A 306 -6.61 6.49 19.68
CA ALA A 306 -5.23 6.08 19.46
C ALA A 306 -5.11 4.70 18.78
N THR A 307 -5.95 3.75 19.16
CA THR A 307 -5.93 2.37 18.67
C THR A 307 -6.30 2.28 17.19
N GLU A 308 -7.43 2.85 16.79
CA GLU A 308 -7.85 2.84 15.39
C GLU A 308 -6.87 3.59 14.48
N THR A 309 -6.38 4.75 14.95
CA THR A 309 -5.44 5.56 14.18
C THR A 309 -4.10 4.87 14.01
N LEU A 310 -3.63 4.15 15.05
CA LEU A 310 -2.40 3.38 15.01
C LEU A 310 -2.48 2.23 14.00
N SER A 311 -3.58 1.49 14.00
CA SER A 311 -3.80 0.40 13.05
C SER A 311 -3.89 0.92 11.61
N VAL A 312 -4.67 2.00 11.37
CA VAL A 312 -4.81 2.57 10.02
C VAL A 312 -3.49 3.18 9.52
N ALA A 313 -2.71 3.83 10.39
CA ALA A 313 -1.37 4.29 10.03
C ALA A 313 -0.42 3.11 9.71
N GLY A 314 -0.58 1.99 10.40
CA GLY A 314 0.15 0.74 10.12
C GLY A 314 -0.16 0.19 8.73
N ASN A 315 -1.41 0.27 8.30
CA ASN A 315 -1.85 -0.23 6.98
C ASN A 315 -1.18 0.48 5.79
N ILE A 316 -0.51 1.60 5.97
CA ILE A 316 0.31 2.22 4.91
C ILE A 316 1.46 1.29 4.49
N PHE A 317 1.98 0.49 5.42
CA PHE A 317 3.18 -0.31 5.23
C PHE A 317 2.92 -1.81 5.26
N VAL A 318 1.95 -2.26 6.05
CA VAL A 318 1.65 -3.68 6.30
C VAL A 318 0.21 -4.03 5.96
N GLY A 319 -0.06 -5.31 5.82
CA GLY A 319 -1.34 -5.82 5.36
C GLY A 319 -2.49 -5.67 6.36
N GLN A 320 -3.69 -5.95 5.84
CA GLN A 320 -4.96 -5.82 6.58
C GLN A 320 -5.05 -6.70 7.84
N THR A 321 -4.30 -7.80 7.92
CA THR A 321 -4.23 -8.69 9.10
C THR A 321 -3.05 -8.39 10.00
N GLU A 322 -2.01 -7.77 9.47
CA GLU A 322 -0.76 -7.46 10.19
C GLU A 322 -0.87 -6.15 10.98
N ALA A 323 -1.48 -5.11 10.41
CA ALA A 323 -1.63 -3.84 11.10
C ALA A 323 -2.47 -3.95 12.40
N PRO A 324 -3.55 -4.75 12.47
CA PRO A 324 -4.26 -4.98 13.72
C PRO A 324 -3.44 -5.69 14.81
N LEU A 325 -2.34 -6.39 14.47
CA LEU A 325 -1.43 -6.95 15.49
C LEU A 325 -0.81 -5.87 16.38
N LEU A 326 -0.60 -4.66 15.85
CA LEU A 326 -0.10 -3.52 16.63
C LEU A 326 -1.00 -3.13 17.80
N ILE A 327 -2.29 -3.47 17.69
CA ILE A 327 -3.34 -3.13 18.65
C ILE A 327 -4.00 -4.36 19.25
N ARG A 328 -3.46 -5.55 19.05
CA ARG A 328 -4.02 -6.84 19.49
C ARG A 328 -4.51 -6.82 20.95
N PRO A 329 -3.76 -6.33 21.95
CA PRO A 329 -4.20 -6.33 23.34
C PRO A 329 -5.44 -5.47 23.61
N TYR A 330 -5.73 -4.53 22.71
CA TYR A 330 -6.82 -3.56 22.87
C TYR A 330 -8.09 -3.96 22.13
N LEU A 331 -8.02 -4.89 21.16
CA LEU A 331 -9.14 -5.32 20.31
C LEU A 331 -10.39 -5.76 21.10
N PRO A 332 -10.28 -6.49 22.23
CA PRO A 332 -11.46 -6.88 22.99
C PRO A 332 -12.27 -5.71 23.55
N ASP A 333 -11.59 -4.62 23.88
CA ASP A 333 -12.15 -3.45 24.54
C ASP A 333 -12.53 -2.30 23.58
N MET A 334 -12.25 -2.46 22.28
CA MET A 334 -12.56 -1.45 21.26
C MET A 334 -14.05 -1.34 20.97
N THR A 335 -14.51 -0.14 20.64
CA THR A 335 -15.89 0.11 20.20
C THR A 335 -16.13 -0.49 18.80
N LYS A 336 -17.41 -0.67 18.43
CA LYS A 336 -17.75 -1.14 17.07
C LYS A 336 -17.33 -0.16 15.98
N SER A 337 -17.33 1.14 16.29
CA SER A 337 -16.87 2.19 15.39
C SER A 337 -15.35 2.11 15.17
N GLU A 338 -14.58 1.85 16.22
CA GLU A 338 -13.13 1.65 16.14
C GLU A 338 -12.79 0.39 15.33
N ILE A 339 -13.50 -0.71 15.59
CA ILE A 339 -13.34 -1.96 14.81
C ILE A 339 -13.67 -1.72 13.33
N HIS A 340 -14.77 -0.99 13.04
CA HIS A 340 -15.11 -0.62 11.66
C HIS A 340 -14.00 0.21 11.00
N ALA A 341 -13.37 1.13 11.74
CA ALA A 341 -12.26 1.92 11.24
C ALA A 341 -11.01 1.08 10.94
N VAL A 342 -10.67 0.12 11.82
CA VAL A 342 -9.57 -0.84 11.60
C VAL A 342 -9.81 -1.66 10.34
N MET A 343 -11.00 -2.23 10.17
CA MET A 343 -11.36 -3.00 8.98
C MET A 343 -11.36 -2.14 7.72
N THR A 344 -11.94 -0.93 7.79
CA THR A 344 -11.97 0.01 6.65
C THR A 344 -10.57 0.39 6.21
N GLY A 345 -9.66 0.64 7.15
CA GLY A 345 -8.24 0.89 6.87
C GLY A 345 -7.60 -0.28 6.13
N GLY A 346 -7.82 -1.50 6.62
CA GLY A 346 -7.29 -2.70 5.98
C GLY A 346 -7.84 -2.95 4.56
N PHE A 347 -9.12 -2.67 4.32
CA PHE A 347 -9.73 -2.80 2.99
C PHE A 347 -9.36 -1.66 2.04
N GLY A 348 -9.17 -0.44 2.56
CA GLY A 348 -8.90 0.74 1.74
C GLY A 348 -7.42 0.95 1.37
N THR A 349 -6.52 0.12 1.87
CA THR A 349 -5.07 0.18 1.61
C THR A 349 -4.54 -1.14 1.08
N ILE A 350 -3.29 -1.14 0.61
CA ILE A 350 -2.56 -2.35 0.22
C ILE A 350 -1.38 -2.60 1.16
N ALA A 351 -0.95 -3.87 1.29
CA ALA A 351 0.28 -4.19 2.00
C ALA A 351 1.50 -3.84 1.15
N GLY A 352 2.54 -3.30 1.79
CA GLY A 352 3.80 -3.03 1.11
C GLY A 352 4.41 -4.27 0.46
N SER A 353 4.23 -5.44 1.05
CA SER A 353 4.71 -6.72 0.51
C SER A 353 4.11 -7.07 -0.85
N VAL A 354 2.80 -6.83 -1.04
CA VAL A 354 2.14 -7.12 -2.34
C VAL A 354 2.31 -5.99 -3.35
N MET A 355 2.58 -4.77 -2.92
CA MET A 355 2.89 -3.64 -3.80
C MET A 355 4.06 -3.96 -4.74
N GLY A 356 5.05 -4.71 -4.25
CA GLY A 356 6.16 -5.19 -5.07
C GLY A 356 5.74 -6.06 -6.25
N ALA A 357 4.72 -6.87 -6.09
CA ALA A 357 4.15 -7.67 -7.18
C ALA A 357 3.50 -6.79 -8.25
N TYR A 358 2.80 -5.72 -7.87
CA TYR A 358 2.19 -4.79 -8.84
C TYR A 358 3.27 -3.99 -9.59
N ILE A 359 4.35 -3.61 -8.91
CA ILE A 359 5.51 -2.97 -9.54
C ILE A 359 6.15 -3.92 -10.56
N SER A 360 6.21 -5.23 -10.29
CA SER A 360 6.74 -6.22 -11.24
C SER A 360 5.87 -6.37 -12.50
N PHE A 361 4.58 -6.00 -12.45
CA PHE A 361 3.72 -5.90 -13.65
C PHE A 361 4.00 -4.64 -14.47
N GLY A 362 4.80 -3.70 -13.98
CA GLY A 362 5.07 -2.43 -14.65
C GLY A 362 4.19 -1.26 -14.19
N ILE A 363 3.43 -1.44 -13.09
CA ILE A 363 2.68 -0.33 -12.48
C ILE A 363 3.65 0.66 -11.82
N ASP A 364 3.38 1.95 -11.96
CA ASP A 364 4.23 3.02 -11.42
C ASP A 364 4.33 2.96 -9.89
N PRO A 365 5.56 2.75 -9.34
CA PRO A 365 5.76 2.67 -7.90
C PRO A 365 5.37 3.94 -7.15
N SER A 366 5.59 5.11 -7.75
CA SER A 366 5.30 6.41 -7.13
C SER A 366 3.81 6.57 -6.87
N SER A 367 3.00 6.21 -7.86
CA SER A 367 1.53 6.24 -7.76
C SER A 367 0.99 5.25 -6.73
N LEU A 368 1.58 4.04 -6.64
CA LEU A 368 1.19 3.05 -5.64
C LEU A 368 1.47 3.51 -4.21
N ILE A 369 2.67 4.06 -3.97
CA ILE A 369 3.05 4.59 -2.66
C ILE A 369 2.17 5.79 -2.30
N ALA A 370 1.96 6.70 -3.26
CA ALA A 370 1.08 7.86 -3.08
C ALA A 370 -0.34 7.43 -2.69
N ALA A 371 -0.92 6.48 -3.43
CA ALA A 371 -2.24 5.94 -3.17
C ALA A 371 -2.36 5.34 -1.77
N SER A 372 -1.38 4.56 -1.33
CA SER A 372 -1.37 3.94 0.01
C SER A 372 -1.28 4.98 1.13
N VAL A 373 -0.40 5.99 0.99
CA VAL A 373 -0.22 7.05 2.00
C VAL A 373 -1.46 7.93 2.11
N MET A 374 -2.06 8.30 0.96
CA MET A 374 -3.25 9.14 0.89
C MET A 374 -4.50 8.41 1.40
N ALA A 375 -4.60 7.10 1.21
CA ALA A 375 -5.73 6.30 1.65
C ALA A 375 -5.92 6.24 3.17
N ALA A 376 -4.86 6.34 3.98
CA ALA A 376 -4.94 6.20 5.42
C ALA A 376 -5.83 7.27 6.11
N PRO A 377 -5.61 8.59 5.92
CA PRO A 377 -6.52 9.61 6.47
C PRO A 377 -7.92 9.53 5.88
N CYS A 378 -8.08 9.17 4.60
CA CYS A 378 -9.34 8.95 3.94
C CYS A 378 -10.14 7.82 4.60
N ALA A 379 -9.50 6.68 4.88
CA ALA A 379 -10.13 5.53 5.51
C ALA A 379 -10.73 5.86 6.88
N LEU A 380 -10.00 6.60 7.72
CA LEU A 380 -10.54 7.09 8.99
C LEU A 380 -11.71 8.05 8.79
N ALA A 381 -11.60 8.99 7.84
CA ALA A 381 -12.65 9.96 7.55
C ALA A 381 -13.95 9.27 7.13
N LEU A 382 -13.88 8.41 6.12
CA LEU A 382 -15.05 7.72 5.58
C LEU A 382 -15.59 6.67 6.55
N SER A 383 -14.72 6.00 7.33
CA SER A 383 -15.20 5.11 8.38
C SER A 383 -16.02 5.86 9.45
N LYS A 384 -15.55 7.02 9.91
CA LYS A 384 -16.29 7.84 10.89
C LYS A 384 -17.53 8.52 10.29
N LEU A 385 -17.63 8.63 8.97
CA LEU A 385 -18.84 9.05 8.27
C LEU A 385 -19.90 7.95 8.26
N VAL A 386 -19.48 6.71 7.91
CA VAL A 386 -20.39 5.55 7.73
C VAL A 386 -20.79 4.91 9.06
N TYR A 387 -19.84 4.81 9.98
CA TYR A 387 -20.06 4.23 11.30
C TYR A 387 -19.53 5.16 12.40
N PRO A 388 -20.29 6.23 12.72
CA PRO A 388 -19.90 7.22 13.72
C PRO A 388 -19.76 6.61 15.11
N GLU A 389 -18.93 7.24 15.94
CA GLU A 389 -18.74 6.85 17.33
C GLU A 389 -19.96 7.22 18.17
N THR A 390 -20.59 6.23 18.76
CA THR A 390 -21.74 6.38 19.68
C THR A 390 -21.45 5.85 21.07
N GLU A 391 -20.38 5.09 21.21
CA GLU A 391 -19.92 4.50 22.46
C GLU A 391 -18.75 5.31 23.03
N GLU A 392 -18.48 5.20 24.32
CA GLU A 392 -17.36 5.90 24.93
C GLU A 392 -16.09 5.02 24.83
N SER A 393 -15.12 5.44 23.99
CA SER A 393 -13.85 4.74 23.85
C SER A 393 -12.99 4.83 25.10
N LYS A 394 -12.33 3.72 25.45
CA LYS A 394 -11.33 3.65 26.51
C LYS A 394 -9.97 4.24 26.07
N PHE A 395 -9.72 4.40 24.76
CA PHE A 395 -8.41 4.70 24.17
C PHE A 395 -8.31 6.10 23.56
N LYS A 396 -8.76 7.14 24.27
CA LYS A 396 -8.80 8.53 23.78
C LYS A 396 -7.42 9.17 23.61
N SER A 397 -6.35 8.66 24.29
CA SER A 397 -5.00 9.22 24.27
C SER A 397 -3.94 8.18 23.94
N GLN A 398 -2.87 8.60 23.24
CA GLN A 398 -1.71 7.73 22.96
C GLN A 398 -0.92 7.32 24.20
N ASP A 399 -1.01 8.08 25.29
CA ASP A 399 -0.23 7.81 26.51
C ASP A 399 -0.50 6.43 27.15
N GLY A 400 -1.64 5.80 26.78
CA GLY A 400 -2.04 4.47 27.26
C GLY A 400 -1.81 3.33 26.25
N VAL A 401 -1.45 3.62 25.00
CA VAL A 401 -1.29 2.60 23.97
C VAL A 401 0.20 2.32 23.75
N ARG A 402 0.62 1.08 24.06
CA ARG A 402 1.99 0.61 23.82
C ARG A 402 1.97 -0.45 22.73
N ILE A 403 2.86 -0.31 21.77
CA ILE A 403 3.09 -1.36 20.76
C ILE A 403 3.91 -2.45 21.44
N GLU A 404 3.43 -3.68 21.36
CA GLU A 404 4.18 -4.85 21.84
C GLU A 404 5.45 -5.01 20.99
N LYS A 405 6.54 -5.36 21.65
CA LYS A 405 7.76 -5.76 20.95
C LYS A 405 7.58 -7.19 20.48
N GLY A 406 8.12 -7.50 19.30
CA GLY A 406 8.16 -8.87 18.81
C GLY A 406 8.87 -9.80 19.80
N GLU A 407 8.57 -11.08 19.72
CA GLU A 407 9.14 -12.12 20.59
C GLU A 407 10.58 -12.49 20.17
N GLU A 408 11.02 -12.04 19.00
CA GLU A 408 12.31 -12.33 18.41
C GLU A 408 13.45 -11.75 19.24
N LYS A 409 14.50 -12.57 19.40
CA LYS A 409 15.68 -12.22 20.21
C LYS A 409 16.84 -11.70 19.38
N THR A 410 16.86 -12.03 18.09
CA THR A 410 17.95 -11.67 17.17
C THR A 410 17.43 -11.16 15.82
N VAL A 411 18.26 -10.37 15.13
CA VAL A 411 17.95 -9.87 13.77
C VAL A 411 17.73 -11.02 12.78
N LEU A 412 18.56 -12.09 12.88
CA LEU A 412 18.47 -13.26 12.00
C LEU A 412 17.19 -14.05 12.27
N GLU A 413 16.78 -14.18 13.51
CA GLU A 413 15.51 -14.80 13.91
C GLU A 413 14.32 -14.01 13.33
N ALA A 414 14.33 -12.68 13.46
CA ALA A 414 13.31 -11.82 12.88
C ALA A 414 13.25 -11.97 11.35
N ALA A 415 14.39 -11.98 10.68
CA ALA A 415 14.48 -12.18 9.23
C ALA A 415 13.91 -13.54 8.80
N SER A 416 14.33 -14.61 9.48
CA SER A 416 13.86 -15.98 9.20
C SER A 416 12.37 -16.13 9.46
N ASN A 417 11.88 -15.58 10.57
CA ASN A 417 10.46 -15.62 10.95
C ASN A 417 9.59 -14.87 9.92
N GLY A 418 10.03 -13.68 9.48
CA GLY A 418 9.35 -12.91 8.44
C GLY A 418 9.27 -13.66 7.11
N ALA A 419 10.36 -14.30 6.69
CA ALA A 419 10.36 -15.13 5.48
C ALA A 419 9.42 -16.35 5.62
N SER A 420 9.49 -17.07 6.75
CA SER A 420 8.66 -18.26 6.98
C SER A 420 7.17 -17.93 7.07
N THR A 421 6.81 -16.85 7.76
CA THR A 421 5.41 -16.42 7.91
C THR A 421 4.80 -16.03 6.56
N SER A 422 5.59 -15.43 5.66
CA SER A 422 5.12 -15.03 4.34
C SER A 422 4.79 -16.19 3.41
N VAL A 423 5.30 -17.40 3.65
CA VAL A 423 4.98 -18.60 2.85
C VAL A 423 3.48 -18.89 2.87
N GLY A 424 2.84 -18.77 4.03
CA GLY A 424 1.39 -18.91 4.15
C GLY A 424 0.62 -17.87 3.34
N LEU A 425 1.09 -16.61 3.32
CA LEU A 425 0.50 -15.54 2.52
C LEU A 425 0.66 -15.81 1.02
N VAL A 426 1.84 -16.20 0.57
CA VAL A 426 2.15 -16.56 -0.82
C VAL A 426 1.29 -17.73 -1.29
N ALA A 427 1.20 -18.79 -0.48
CA ALA A 427 0.37 -19.95 -0.78
C ALA A 427 -1.12 -19.58 -0.89
N ASN A 428 -1.63 -18.73 0.01
CA ASN A 428 -3.00 -18.24 -0.05
C ASN A 428 -3.26 -17.38 -1.30
N ILE A 429 -2.33 -16.50 -1.68
CA ILE A 429 -2.43 -15.71 -2.91
C ILE A 429 -2.52 -16.63 -4.12
N ALA A 430 -1.61 -17.60 -4.25
CA ALA A 430 -1.59 -18.54 -5.37
C ALA A 430 -2.87 -19.39 -5.42
N ALA A 431 -3.31 -19.95 -4.30
CA ALA A 431 -4.51 -20.77 -4.22
C ALA A 431 -5.77 -19.96 -4.59
N ASN A 432 -5.90 -18.74 -4.09
CA ASN A 432 -7.02 -17.87 -4.41
C ASN A 432 -7.01 -17.46 -5.89
N LEU A 433 -5.87 -17.13 -6.47
CA LEU A 433 -5.76 -16.81 -7.90
C LEU A 433 -6.23 -18.00 -8.76
N ILE A 434 -5.76 -19.21 -8.47
CA ILE A 434 -6.17 -20.42 -9.20
C ILE A 434 -7.68 -20.64 -9.06
N ALA A 435 -8.22 -20.61 -7.83
CA ALA A 435 -9.61 -20.89 -7.56
C ALA A 435 -10.54 -19.85 -8.20
N PHE A 436 -10.25 -18.56 -8.01
CA PHE A 436 -11.11 -17.49 -8.52
C PHE A 436 -11.02 -17.32 -10.04
N MET A 437 -9.84 -17.53 -10.65
CA MET A 437 -9.72 -17.52 -12.12
C MET A 437 -10.47 -18.70 -12.75
N ALA A 438 -10.40 -19.88 -12.15
CA ALA A 438 -11.18 -21.05 -12.60
C ALA A 438 -12.70 -20.80 -12.46
N LEU A 439 -13.12 -20.22 -11.32
CA LEU A 439 -14.53 -19.88 -11.08
C LEU A 439 -15.01 -18.82 -12.09
N LEU A 440 -14.20 -17.78 -12.34
CA LEU A 440 -14.52 -16.76 -13.35
C LEU A 440 -14.67 -17.38 -14.75
N SER A 441 -13.75 -18.25 -15.14
CA SER A 441 -13.82 -18.96 -16.43
C SER A 441 -15.12 -19.78 -16.54
N PHE A 442 -15.50 -20.49 -15.47
CA PHE A 442 -16.77 -21.24 -15.41
C PHE A 442 -17.98 -20.32 -15.54
N ILE A 443 -18.01 -19.21 -14.79
CA ILE A 443 -19.11 -18.24 -14.84
C ILE A 443 -19.22 -17.62 -16.23
N ASN A 444 -18.11 -17.28 -16.86
CA ASN A 444 -18.09 -16.73 -18.21
C ASN A 444 -18.58 -17.74 -19.25
N ALA A 445 -18.19 -19.00 -19.12
CA ALA A 445 -18.72 -20.06 -19.98
C ALA A 445 -20.26 -20.21 -19.83
N ALA A 446 -20.77 -20.14 -18.61
CA ALA A 446 -22.21 -20.18 -18.35
C ALA A 446 -22.94 -18.96 -18.94
N PHE A 447 -22.41 -17.74 -18.76
CA PHE A 447 -22.99 -16.53 -19.35
C PHE A 447 -22.90 -16.55 -20.88
N SER A 448 -21.79 -16.97 -21.47
CA SER A 448 -21.63 -17.11 -22.92
C SER A 448 -22.63 -18.12 -23.49
N TRP A 449 -22.86 -19.24 -22.78
CA TRP A 449 -23.89 -20.21 -23.19
C TRP A 449 -25.31 -19.62 -23.12
N LEU A 450 -25.66 -18.91 -22.04
CA LEU A 450 -26.94 -18.20 -21.90
C LEU A 450 -27.10 -17.10 -22.95
N GLY A 451 -26.05 -16.32 -23.20
CA GLY A 451 -26.00 -15.29 -24.22
C GLY A 451 -26.16 -15.87 -25.63
N GLY A 452 -25.56 -17.03 -25.89
CA GLY A 452 -25.70 -17.75 -27.14
C GLY A 452 -27.16 -18.13 -27.50
N MET A 453 -28.02 -18.35 -26.48
CA MET A 453 -29.44 -18.61 -26.69
C MET A 453 -30.20 -17.39 -27.26
N VAL A 454 -29.67 -16.18 -27.04
CA VAL A 454 -30.25 -14.92 -27.55
C VAL A 454 -29.36 -14.26 -28.62
N ASN A 455 -28.51 -15.05 -29.30
CA ASN A 455 -27.54 -14.61 -30.30
C ASN A 455 -26.50 -13.58 -29.79
N TYR A 456 -26.16 -13.63 -28.51
CA TYR A 456 -25.14 -12.78 -27.90
C TYR A 456 -24.10 -13.59 -27.09
N PRO A 457 -23.24 -14.40 -27.76
CA PRO A 457 -22.28 -15.29 -27.11
C PRO A 457 -21.14 -14.55 -26.40
N GLN A 458 -21.02 -13.24 -26.59
CA GLN A 458 -19.99 -12.39 -25.95
C GLN A 458 -20.33 -11.99 -24.52
N LEU A 459 -21.47 -12.45 -23.98
CA LEU A 459 -21.88 -12.13 -22.62
C LEU A 459 -20.93 -12.77 -21.62
N THR A 460 -20.26 -11.93 -20.80
CA THR A 460 -19.34 -12.34 -19.73
C THR A 460 -19.68 -11.62 -18.44
N LEU A 461 -19.21 -12.13 -17.30
CA LEU A 461 -19.33 -11.43 -16.03
C LEU A 461 -18.63 -10.07 -16.09
N GLN A 462 -17.44 -10.02 -16.68
CA GLN A 462 -16.70 -8.77 -16.83
C GLN A 462 -17.49 -7.73 -17.62
N LEU A 463 -18.13 -8.12 -18.71
CA LEU A 463 -18.97 -7.21 -19.49
C LEU A 463 -20.14 -6.66 -18.66
N ILE A 464 -20.78 -7.49 -17.84
CA ILE A 464 -21.86 -7.03 -16.94
C ILE A 464 -21.30 -6.04 -15.92
N LEU A 465 -20.14 -6.35 -15.33
CA LEU A 465 -19.49 -5.51 -14.34
C LEU A 465 -18.98 -4.20 -14.95
N SER A 466 -18.50 -4.22 -16.21
CA SER A 466 -18.07 -3.00 -16.88
C SER A 466 -19.22 -1.99 -16.95
N TYR A 467 -20.41 -2.39 -17.35
CA TYR A 467 -21.60 -1.51 -17.39
C TYR A 467 -22.05 -1.04 -16.02
N ILE A 468 -21.92 -1.87 -14.97
CA ILE A 468 -22.28 -1.49 -13.59
C ILE A 468 -21.30 -0.45 -13.05
N PHE A 469 -19.99 -0.61 -13.31
CA PHE A 469 -18.95 0.27 -12.79
C PHE A 469 -18.54 1.41 -13.74
N MET A 470 -18.99 1.39 -15.00
CA MET A 470 -18.77 2.48 -15.95
C MET A 470 -19.17 3.86 -15.42
N PRO A 471 -20.37 4.05 -14.81
CA PRO A 471 -20.72 5.34 -14.21
C PRO A 471 -19.79 5.72 -13.05
N VAL A 472 -19.30 4.72 -12.30
CA VAL A 472 -18.35 4.95 -11.18
C VAL A 472 -16.99 5.41 -11.74
N ALA A 473 -16.48 4.76 -12.80
CA ALA A 473 -15.26 5.14 -13.50
C ALA A 473 -15.35 6.57 -14.06
N PHE A 474 -16.46 6.89 -14.73
CA PHE A 474 -16.72 8.24 -15.24
C PHE A 474 -16.72 9.29 -14.11
N MET A 475 -17.41 9.03 -13.00
CA MET A 475 -17.43 9.95 -11.86
C MET A 475 -16.07 10.12 -11.19
N MET A 476 -15.16 9.16 -11.32
CA MET A 476 -13.76 9.33 -10.89
C MET A 476 -12.97 10.27 -11.85
N GLY A 477 -13.50 10.56 -13.04
CA GLY A 477 -12.91 11.47 -14.00
C GLY A 477 -12.22 10.78 -15.18
N VAL A 478 -12.52 9.51 -15.40
CA VAL A 478 -12.17 8.78 -16.63
C VAL A 478 -13.09 9.26 -17.75
N GLU A 479 -12.58 9.38 -18.97
CA GLU A 479 -13.39 9.74 -20.13
C GLU A 479 -14.42 8.64 -20.40
N TRP A 480 -15.58 9.03 -20.95
CA TRP A 480 -16.69 8.10 -21.15
C TRP A 480 -16.30 6.91 -22.05
N ASP A 481 -15.48 7.18 -23.07
CA ASP A 481 -15.02 6.18 -24.04
C ASP A 481 -14.01 5.17 -23.48
N GLU A 482 -13.47 5.43 -22.29
CA GLU A 482 -12.55 4.55 -21.55
C GLU A 482 -13.18 3.97 -20.29
N ALA A 483 -14.35 4.48 -19.92
CA ALA A 483 -14.99 4.16 -18.65
C ALA A 483 -15.48 2.71 -18.57
N ASP A 484 -15.74 2.06 -19.68
CA ASP A 484 -16.10 0.64 -19.78
C ASP A 484 -14.92 -0.27 -19.41
N LEU A 485 -13.72 -0.01 -19.95
CA LEU A 485 -12.49 -0.76 -19.63
C LEU A 485 -12.09 -0.58 -18.16
N VAL A 486 -12.16 0.65 -17.66
CA VAL A 486 -11.90 0.92 -16.25
C VAL A 486 -12.97 0.29 -15.37
N GLY A 487 -14.25 0.34 -15.78
CA GLY A 487 -15.36 -0.32 -15.10
C GLY A 487 -15.17 -1.85 -15.01
N GLU A 488 -14.67 -2.49 -16.05
CA GLU A 488 -14.31 -3.90 -16.05
C GLU A 488 -13.23 -4.21 -15.02
N MET A 489 -12.16 -3.41 -14.96
CA MET A 489 -11.08 -3.57 -13.97
C MET A 489 -11.59 -3.37 -12.54
N LEU A 490 -12.46 -2.38 -12.30
CA LEU A 490 -13.08 -2.16 -10.98
C LEU A 490 -13.96 -3.33 -10.56
N GLY A 491 -14.79 -3.83 -11.46
CA GLY A 491 -15.62 -4.99 -11.22
C GLY A 491 -14.78 -6.24 -10.91
N THR A 492 -13.73 -6.46 -11.69
CA THR A 492 -12.76 -7.54 -11.49
C THR A 492 -12.08 -7.44 -10.11
N LYS A 493 -11.65 -6.22 -9.70
CA LYS A 493 -11.09 -6.00 -8.38
C LYS A 493 -12.06 -6.41 -7.27
N ILE A 494 -13.31 -5.98 -7.34
CA ILE A 494 -14.29 -6.18 -6.25
C ILE A 494 -14.73 -7.63 -6.15
N ILE A 495 -14.95 -8.30 -7.27
CA ILE A 495 -15.44 -9.69 -7.29
C ILE A 495 -14.29 -10.68 -7.08
N LEU A 496 -13.18 -10.50 -7.75
CA LEU A 496 -12.02 -11.37 -7.68
C LEU A 496 -10.97 -10.82 -6.70
N ASN A 497 -10.06 -10.04 -7.23
CA ASN A 497 -9.02 -9.34 -6.47
C ASN A 497 -8.31 -8.28 -7.34
N GLU A 498 -7.50 -7.47 -6.67
CA GLU A 498 -6.72 -6.41 -7.28
C GLU A 498 -5.53 -6.92 -8.12
N PHE A 499 -5.02 -8.14 -7.89
CA PHE A 499 -3.92 -8.71 -8.69
C PHE A 499 -4.30 -8.87 -10.15
N VAL A 500 -5.49 -9.46 -10.40
CA VAL A 500 -6.01 -9.65 -11.76
C VAL A 500 -6.28 -8.29 -12.41
N ALA A 501 -6.88 -7.35 -11.67
CA ALA A 501 -7.17 -6.02 -12.17
C ALA A 501 -5.91 -5.22 -12.52
N TYR A 502 -4.86 -5.28 -11.69
CA TYR A 502 -3.56 -4.65 -12.00
C TYR A 502 -2.85 -5.31 -13.18
N ARG A 503 -3.01 -6.62 -13.37
CA ARG A 503 -2.48 -7.28 -14.57
C ARG A 503 -3.15 -6.76 -15.83
N MET A 504 -4.48 -6.63 -15.85
CA MET A 504 -5.21 -6.03 -16.96
C MET A 504 -4.73 -4.59 -17.23
N LEU A 505 -4.57 -3.77 -16.17
CA LEU A 505 -4.05 -2.41 -16.29
C LEU A 505 -2.65 -2.39 -16.91
N ALA A 506 -1.78 -3.32 -16.52
CA ALA A 506 -0.43 -3.44 -17.05
C ALA A 506 -0.42 -3.82 -18.53
N ASP A 507 -1.33 -4.68 -18.97
CA ASP A 507 -1.46 -5.06 -20.37
C ASP A 507 -1.92 -3.85 -21.22
N TYR A 508 -2.91 -3.07 -20.78
CA TYR A 508 -3.32 -1.81 -21.45
C TYR A 508 -2.18 -0.78 -21.49
N LYS A 509 -1.42 -0.65 -20.40
CA LYS A 509 -0.26 0.24 -20.34
C LYS A 509 0.84 -0.20 -21.31
N THR A 510 1.13 -1.49 -21.39
CA THR A 510 2.14 -2.06 -22.29
C THR A 510 1.76 -1.80 -23.75
N ASN A 511 0.51 -2.07 -24.13
CA ASN A 511 0.00 -1.78 -25.46
C ASN A 511 0.16 -0.30 -25.84
N ARG A 512 -0.10 0.61 -24.88
CA ARG A 512 0.10 2.04 -25.10
C ARG A 512 1.57 2.38 -25.32
N ILE A 513 2.49 1.88 -24.47
CA ILE A 513 3.93 2.17 -24.56
C ILE A 513 4.49 1.62 -25.88
N GLU A 514 4.05 0.44 -26.31
CA GLU A 514 4.42 -0.18 -27.58
C GLU A 514 3.81 0.51 -28.81
N GLY A 515 2.94 1.51 -28.60
CA GLY A 515 2.31 2.27 -29.68
C GLY A 515 1.36 1.43 -30.54
N VAL A 516 0.68 0.49 -29.91
CA VAL A 516 -0.41 -0.27 -30.57
C VAL A 516 -1.52 0.71 -30.96
N GLU A 517 -2.20 0.46 -32.08
CA GLU A 517 -3.35 1.25 -32.51
C GLU A 517 -4.44 1.28 -31.43
N GLU A 518 -5.05 2.45 -31.23
CA GLU A 518 -6.06 2.65 -30.17
C GLU A 518 -7.26 1.70 -30.34
N TRP A 519 -7.66 1.46 -31.58
CA TRP A 519 -8.82 0.62 -31.93
C TRP A 519 -8.41 -0.47 -32.89
N ILE A 520 -8.64 -1.72 -32.51
CA ILE A 520 -8.48 -2.91 -33.37
C ILE A 520 -9.79 -3.69 -33.35
N ASP A 521 -10.37 -3.93 -34.51
CA ASP A 521 -11.64 -4.68 -34.67
C ASP A 521 -12.78 -4.16 -33.77
N GLY A 522 -12.85 -2.85 -33.56
CA GLY A 522 -13.87 -2.20 -32.74
C GLY A 522 -13.63 -2.33 -31.21
N SER A 523 -12.50 -2.88 -30.81
CA SER A 523 -12.09 -3.00 -29.40
C SER A 523 -10.94 -2.05 -29.11
N ARG A 524 -11.04 -1.29 -28.02
CA ARG A 524 -10.00 -0.38 -27.57
C ARG A 524 -8.86 -1.16 -26.93
N GLN A 525 -7.60 -0.84 -27.28
CA GLN A 525 -6.43 -1.61 -26.91
C GLN A 525 -5.67 -1.03 -25.71
N TRP A 526 -5.88 0.21 -25.34
CA TRP A 526 -5.21 0.89 -24.23
C TRP A 526 -6.04 2.06 -23.71
N ILE A 527 -5.65 2.56 -22.54
CA ILE A 527 -6.27 3.71 -21.86
C ILE A 527 -5.27 4.86 -21.76
N SER A 528 -5.78 6.09 -21.65
CA SER A 528 -4.99 7.31 -21.51
C SER A 528 -4.16 7.31 -20.22
N GLU A 529 -3.11 8.15 -20.17
CA GLU A 529 -2.29 8.33 -18.95
C GLU A 529 -3.13 8.79 -17.76
N ARG A 530 -4.12 9.64 -18.01
CA ARG A 530 -5.07 10.10 -16.99
C ARG A 530 -5.87 8.93 -16.44
N ALA A 531 -6.44 8.10 -17.31
CA ALA A 531 -7.20 6.93 -16.93
C ALA A 531 -6.32 5.89 -16.21
N GLU A 532 -5.06 5.69 -16.66
CA GLU A 532 -4.09 4.83 -15.98
C GLU A 532 -3.86 5.28 -14.53
N VAL A 533 -3.57 6.56 -14.30
CA VAL A 533 -3.32 7.08 -12.96
C VAL A 533 -4.57 6.93 -12.09
N ILE A 534 -5.74 7.38 -12.56
CA ILE A 534 -7.00 7.23 -11.82
C ILE A 534 -7.27 5.76 -11.47
N THR A 535 -7.08 4.86 -12.43
CA THR A 535 -7.29 3.42 -12.23
C THR A 535 -6.28 2.83 -11.25
N THR A 536 -5.00 3.24 -11.32
CA THR A 536 -3.98 2.82 -10.35
C THR A 536 -4.38 3.14 -8.92
N PHE A 537 -4.90 4.34 -8.67
CA PHE A 537 -5.41 4.74 -7.35
C PHE A 537 -6.69 3.99 -6.97
N ALA A 538 -7.62 3.80 -7.92
CA ALA A 538 -8.86 3.08 -7.69
C ALA A 538 -8.66 1.60 -7.38
N LEU A 539 -7.67 0.98 -7.97
CA LEU A 539 -7.30 -0.42 -7.71
C LEU A 539 -6.52 -0.59 -6.41
N CYS A 540 -5.93 0.47 -5.84
CA CYS A 540 -5.15 0.42 -4.61
C CYS A 540 -6.04 0.17 -3.39
N GLY A 541 -6.10 -1.09 -2.93
CA GLY A 541 -6.85 -1.51 -1.74
C GLY A 541 -7.37 -2.94 -1.85
N PHE A 542 -7.45 -3.61 -0.71
CA PHE A 542 -7.92 -4.99 -0.56
C PHE A 542 -9.44 -5.13 -0.48
N ALA A 543 -10.19 -4.16 -0.99
CA ALA A 543 -11.65 -4.19 -0.94
C ALA A 543 -12.22 -5.15 -2.01
N ASN A 544 -12.18 -6.45 -1.74
CA ASN A 544 -12.75 -7.53 -2.54
C ASN A 544 -13.47 -8.57 -1.66
N ILE A 545 -14.30 -9.41 -2.28
CA ILE A 545 -15.13 -10.39 -1.56
C ILE A 545 -14.27 -11.39 -0.77
N SER A 546 -13.14 -11.84 -1.33
CA SER A 546 -12.27 -12.81 -0.66
C SER A 546 -11.62 -12.23 0.60
N SER A 547 -11.34 -10.94 0.61
CA SER A 547 -10.74 -10.24 1.74
C SER A 547 -11.65 -10.19 2.97
N ILE A 548 -12.97 -10.40 2.83
CA ILE A 548 -13.88 -10.56 3.97
C ILE A 548 -13.45 -11.74 4.84
N GLY A 549 -13.17 -12.87 4.20
CA GLY A 549 -12.72 -14.08 4.90
C GLY A 549 -11.37 -13.88 5.59
N ILE A 550 -10.42 -13.24 4.92
CA ILE A 550 -9.09 -12.93 5.45
C ILE A 550 -9.20 -12.00 6.67
N MET A 551 -9.98 -10.92 6.56
CA MET A 551 -10.18 -9.96 7.65
C MET A 551 -10.87 -10.59 8.86
N LEU A 552 -11.95 -11.35 8.63
CA LEU A 552 -12.67 -12.04 9.71
C LEU A 552 -11.81 -13.10 10.36
N GLY A 553 -11.06 -13.90 9.59
CA GLY A 553 -10.15 -14.90 10.11
C GLY A 553 -9.06 -14.29 10.98
N GLY A 554 -8.39 -13.24 10.46
CA GLY A 554 -7.33 -12.53 11.17
C GLY A 554 -7.80 -11.91 12.48
N LEU A 555 -8.82 -11.06 12.43
CA LEU A 555 -9.33 -10.37 13.63
C LEU A 555 -9.99 -11.33 14.63
N SER A 556 -10.69 -12.39 14.17
CA SER A 556 -11.30 -13.37 15.06
C SER A 556 -10.26 -14.22 15.80
N SER A 557 -9.09 -14.47 15.20
CA SER A 557 -7.99 -15.16 15.89
C SER A 557 -7.37 -14.32 17.01
N MET A 558 -7.44 -13.00 16.89
CA MET A 558 -6.92 -12.05 17.89
C MET A 558 -7.93 -11.73 18.99
N ALA A 559 -9.24 -11.74 18.68
CA ALA A 559 -10.32 -11.39 19.61
C ALA A 559 -11.55 -12.29 19.36
N GLN A 560 -11.47 -13.53 19.82
CA GLN A 560 -12.53 -14.54 19.61
C GLN A 560 -13.88 -14.12 20.20
N GLU A 561 -13.88 -13.41 21.32
CA GLU A 561 -15.07 -12.90 22.00
C GLU A 561 -15.86 -11.90 21.13
N ARG A 562 -15.20 -11.22 20.18
CA ARG A 562 -15.79 -10.19 19.33
C ARG A 562 -16.22 -10.71 17.95
N LYS A 563 -16.13 -12.01 17.67
CA LYS A 563 -16.46 -12.61 16.36
C LYS A 563 -17.83 -12.18 15.82
N GLY A 564 -18.85 -12.12 16.69
CA GLY A 564 -20.19 -11.67 16.31
C GLY A 564 -20.30 -10.20 15.92
N ASP A 565 -19.51 -9.33 16.55
CA ASP A 565 -19.46 -7.91 16.22
C ASP A 565 -18.66 -7.67 14.93
N LEU A 566 -17.55 -8.40 14.75
CA LEU A 566 -16.73 -8.39 13.54
C LEU A 566 -17.58 -8.73 12.30
N ALA A 567 -18.35 -9.83 12.36
CA ALA A 567 -19.21 -10.27 11.27
C ALA A 567 -20.32 -9.23 10.91
N LYS A 568 -20.83 -8.48 11.89
CA LYS A 568 -21.87 -7.46 11.66
C LYS A 568 -21.37 -6.22 10.95
N VAL A 569 -20.08 -5.88 11.08
CA VAL A 569 -19.53 -4.64 10.53
C VAL A 569 -18.70 -4.85 9.27
N VAL A 570 -18.23 -6.06 8.99
CA VAL A 570 -17.26 -6.35 7.92
C VAL A 570 -17.74 -5.96 6.53
N VAL A 571 -18.98 -6.27 6.15
CA VAL A 571 -19.51 -5.93 4.82
C VAL A 571 -19.59 -4.41 4.63
N ARG A 572 -20.03 -3.71 5.68
CA ARG A 572 -20.07 -2.25 5.64
C ARG A 572 -18.68 -1.64 5.57
N ALA A 573 -17.72 -2.19 6.29
CA ALA A 573 -16.32 -1.79 6.24
C ALA A 573 -15.70 -2.06 4.87
N LEU A 574 -16.03 -3.18 4.21
CA LEU A 574 -15.62 -3.48 2.84
C LEU A 574 -16.11 -2.42 1.86
N MET A 575 -17.42 -2.12 1.88
CA MET A 575 -18.00 -1.09 1.01
C MET A 575 -17.38 0.28 1.25
N THR A 576 -17.14 0.61 2.53
CA THR A 576 -16.44 1.86 2.89
C THR A 576 -15.01 1.86 2.37
N GLY A 577 -14.28 0.75 2.50
CA GLY A 577 -12.91 0.58 1.99
C GLY A 577 -12.83 0.69 0.45
N ALA A 578 -13.80 0.15 -0.29
CA ALA A 578 -13.89 0.36 -1.73
C ALA A 578 -14.06 1.85 -2.07
N CYS A 579 -14.96 2.55 -1.35
CA CYS A 579 -15.15 3.99 -1.55
C CYS A 579 -13.90 4.81 -1.17
N VAL A 580 -13.06 4.34 -0.22
CA VAL A 580 -11.76 4.98 0.07
C VAL A 580 -10.89 5.00 -1.17
N SER A 581 -10.73 3.87 -1.85
CA SER A 581 -9.95 3.79 -3.09
C SER A 581 -10.56 4.68 -4.20
N PHE A 582 -11.89 4.74 -4.31
CA PHE A 582 -12.55 5.57 -5.33
C PHE A 582 -12.43 7.07 -5.05
N VAL A 583 -12.55 7.51 -3.80
CA VAL A 583 -12.31 8.91 -3.42
C VAL A 583 -10.85 9.30 -3.66
N ASN A 584 -9.93 8.41 -3.32
CA ASN A 584 -8.50 8.59 -3.58
C ASN A 584 -8.22 8.74 -5.09
N ALA A 585 -8.86 7.92 -5.93
CA ALA A 585 -8.81 8.03 -7.39
C ALA A 585 -9.42 9.34 -7.91
N CYS A 586 -10.53 9.79 -7.34
CA CYS A 586 -11.12 11.09 -7.67
C CYS A 586 -10.14 12.23 -7.37
N ILE A 587 -9.47 12.21 -6.22
CA ILE A 587 -8.46 13.24 -5.86
C ILE A 587 -7.28 13.18 -6.81
N ALA A 588 -6.80 11.99 -7.18
CA ALA A 588 -5.78 11.84 -8.20
C ALA A 588 -6.23 12.44 -9.55
N GLY A 589 -7.47 12.18 -9.97
CA GLY A 589 -8.07 12.75 -11.18
C GLY A 589 -8.20 14.28 -11.16
N ILE A 590 -8.53 14.88 -10.00
CA ILE A 590 -8.56 16.34 -9.81
C ILE A 590 -7.17 16.93 -9.96
N LEU A 591 -6.16 16.27 -9.42
CA LEU A 591 -4.79 16.77 -9.33
C LEU A 591 -3.92 16.41 -10.52
N PHE A 592 -4.36 15.49 -11.37
CA PHE A 592 -3.59 15.03 -12.53
C PHE A 592 -3.24 16.17 -13.49
N THR A 593 -1.99 16.21 -13.91
CA THR A 593 -1.49 17.05 -15.00
C THR A 593 -0.58 16.22 -15.88
N PRO A 594 -0.84 16.16 -17.20
CA PRO A 594 0.10 15.53 -18.13
C PRO A 594 1.45 16.24 -18.02
N ARG A 595 2.53 15.46 -17.92
CA ARG A 595 3.90 15.99 -17.80
C ARG A 595 4.71 15.81 -19.06
N ASP A 596 4.37 14.80 -19.85
CA ASP A 596 5.12 14.40 -21.04
C ASP A 596 4.37 14.79 -22.33
N GLY A 597 3.92 16.04 -22.43
CA GLY A 597 3.36 16.55 -23.69
C GLY A 597 4.45 16.65 -24.76
N VAL A 598 4.43 15.73 -25.73
CA VAL A 598 5.32 15.81 -26.89
C VAL A 598 4.85 16.92 -27.81
N ASN A 599 5.76 17.79 -28.21
CA ASN A 599 5.47 18.71 -29.30
C ASN A 599 5.67 17.98 -30.63
N CYS A 600 4.58 17.64 -31.29
CA CYS A 600 4.59 16.76 -32.45
C CYS A 600 5.29 17.35 -33.66
N ILE A 601 5.22 18.66 -33.87
CA ILE A 601 5.84 19.34 -35.01
C ILE A 601 7.36 19.14 -35.03
N PRO A 602 8.12 19.53 -33.99
CA PRO A 602 9.57 19.27 -33.97
C PRO A 602 9.88 17.76 -33.85
N PHE A 603 9.04 16.98 -33.14
CA PHE A 603 9.25 15.54 -32.98
C PHE A 603 9.25 14.80 -34.35
N LEU A 604 8.23 15.01 -35.19
CA LEU A 604 8.16 14.36 -36.52
C LEU A 604 9.08 15.03 -37.57
N GLY A 605 9.66 16.20 -37.25
CA GLY A 605 10.64 16.89 -38.09
C GLY A 605 12.09 16.53 -37.83
N ASP A 606 12.38 15.77 -36.77
CA ASP A 606 13.73 15.33 -36.46
C ASP A 606 14.17 14.21 -37.40
N MET A 607 15.39 14.34 -37.98
CA MET A 607 15.96 13.34 -38.89
C MET A 607 16.29 12.02 -38.21
N ASP A 608 16.48 12.04 -36.89
CA ASP A 608 16.84 10.88 -36.08
C ASP A 608 15.60 10.20 -35.44
N VAL A 609 14.36 10.54 -35.86
CA VAL A 609 13.16 9.87 -35.33
C VAL A 609 13.23 8.37 -35.60
N ASN A 610 13.15 7.62 -34.53
CA ASN A 610 12.97 6.17 -34.63
C ASN A 610 11.51 5.89 -34.99
N TRP A 611 11.26 5.43 -36.23
CA TRP A 611 9.94 5.09 -36.75
C TRP A 611 9.42 3.73 -36.25
N ASN A 612 9.98 3.19 -35.18
CA ASN A 612 9.38 2.06 -34.46
C ASN A 612 8.12 2.51 -33.73
N LYS A 613 7.12 1.67 -33.68
CA LYS A 613 5.87 1.93 -32.97
C LYS A 613 6.16 2.30 -31.51
N THR A 614 5.76 3.50 -31.11
CA THR A 614 5.81 4.01 -29.74
C THR A 614 4.61 4.90 -29.49
N TYR A 615 4.23 5.10 -28.23
CA TYR A 615 3.11 5.97 -27.86
C TYR A 615 3.28 7.40 -28.39
N HIS A 616 4.47 7.97 -28.28
CA HIS A 616 4.74 9.34 -28.77
C HIS A 616 4.59 9.43 -30.29
N LEU A 617 5.06 8.43 -31.01
CA LEU A 617 4.90 8.38 -32.46
C LEU A 617 3.42 8.24 -32.84
N TYR A 618 2.67 7.37 -32.12
CA TYR A 618 1.24 7.18 -32.35
C TYR A 618 0.46 8.49 -32.15
N VAL A 619 0.68 9.17 -31.03
CA VAL A 619 0.02 10.45 -30.72
C VAL A 619 0.34 11.51 -31.76
N CYS A 620 1.60 11.61 -32.19
CA CYS A 620 1.98 12.59 -33.20
C CYS A 620 1.50 12.24 -34.61
N CYS A 621 1.43 10.95 -34.94
CA CYS A 621 0.78 10.53 -36.20
C CYS A 621 -0.73 10.79 -36.17
N LYS A 622 -1.40 10.58 -35.04
CA LYS A 622 -2.81 10.93 -34.87
C LYS A 622 -3.04 12.44 -35.00
N ASP A 623 -2.20 13.27 -34.40
CA ASP A 623 -2.26 14.74 -34.49
C ASP A 623 -2.14 15.24 -35.94
N ILE A 624 -1.20 14.70 -36.73
CA ILE A 624 -1.06 15.08 -38.13
C ILE A 624 -2.22 14.56 -38.99
N TYR A 625 -2.79 13.38 -38.71
CA TYR A 625 -3.97 12.88 -39.41
C TYR A 625 -5.20 13.74 -39.17
N GLU A 626 -5.46 14.12 -37.91
CA GLU A 626 -6.56 15.01 -37.52
C GLU A 626 -6.37 16.44 -38.06
N SER A 627 -5.14 16.82 -38.34
CA SER A 627 -4.77 18.13 -38.92
C SER A 627 -4.68 18.09 -40.44
N THR A 628 -5.01 17.01 -41.11
CA THR A 628 -4.98 16.88 -42.58
C THR A 628 -6.39 16.85 -43.12
N GLU A 629 -6.70 17.79 -44.00
CA GLU A 629 -7.97 17.91 -44.72
C GLU A 629 -7.78 17.60 -46.19
N ASN A 630 -8.70 16.83 -46.79
CA ASN A 630 -8.74 16.60 -48.25
C ASN A 630 -9.74 17.57 -48.91
N ILE A 631 -9.23 18.60 -49.55
CA ILE A 631 -10.04 19.59 -50.23
C ILE A 631 -9.87 19.39 -51.75
N ASN A 632 -10.91 18.91 -52.40
CA ASN A 632 -10.94 18.66 -53.85
C ASN A 632 -9.82 17.74 -54.40
N GLY A 633 -9.41 16.74 -53.64
CA GLY A 633 -8.32 15.84 -54.02
C GLY A 633 -6.91 16.35 -53.71
N THR A 634 -6.81 17.51 -53.04
CA THR A 634 -5.52 18.05 -52.58
C THR A 634 -5.47 18.01 -51.06
N LEU A 635 -4.43 17.41 -50.50
CA LEU A 635 -4.21 17.38 -49.05
C LEU A 635 -3.74 18.76 -48.58
N SER A 636 -4.42 19.34 -47.62
CA SER A 636 -4.09 20.56 -46.93
C SER A 636 -3.93 20.32 -45.43
N PHE A 637 -3.08 21.07 -44.77
CA PHE A 637 -2.82 20.94 -43.33
C PHE A 637 -3.42 22.12 -42.58
N VAL A 638 -3.94 21.86 -41.39
CA VAL A 638 -4.51 22.83 -40.45
C VAL A 638 -3.85 22.69 -39.07
N ASN A 639 -4.30 23.42 -38.06
CA ASN A 639 -3.90 23.29 -36.66
C ASN A 639 -2.38 23.41 -36.37
N GLY A 640 -1.69 24.32 -37.09
CA GLY A 640 -0.24 24.57 -36.91
C GLY A 640 0.65 23.81 -37.88
N TRP A 641 0.17 22.83 -38.62
CA TRP A 641 0.89 22.08 -39.64
C TRP A 641 0.93 22.79 -41.03
N GLU A 642 0.22 23.91 -41.20
CA GLU A 642 0.02 24.64 -42.46
C GLU A 642 1.32 25.18 -43.05
N ASN A 643 2.22 25.66 -42.21
CA ASN A 643 3.47 26.32 -42.61
C ASN A 643 4.73 25.51 -42.27
N VAL A 644 4.57 24.20 -42.08
CA VAL A 644 5.67 23.31 -41.68
C VAL A 644 6.21 22.57 -42.91
N ASN A 645 7.47 22.80 -43.25
CA ASN A 645 8.09 22.26 -44.47
C ASN A 645 8.11 20.73 -44.55
N HIS A 646 8.03 20.02 -43.41
CA HIS A 646 8.08 18.56 -43.34
C HIS A 646 6.72 17.90 -43.16
N SER A 647 5.57 18.60 -43.18
CA SER A 647 4.25 18.04 -42.94
C SER A 647 3.91 16.86 -43.85
N MET A 648 4.17 17.00 -45.16
CA MET A 648 3.91 15.94 -46.12
C MET A 648 4.82 14.71 -45.93
N SER A 649 6.08 14.93 -45.59
CA SER A 649 7.04 13.85 -45.28
C SER A 649 6.66 13.12 -43.99
N ALA A 650 6.28 13.87 -42.96
CA ALA A 650 5.78 13.33 -41.70
C ALA A 650 4.50 12.51 -41.90
N LEU A 651 3.56 13.02 -42.68
CA LEU A 651 2.33 12.30 -43.03
C LEU A 651 2.64 10.96 -43.74
N ASN A 652 3.49 10.98 -44.77
CA ASN A 652 3.87 9.78 -45.50
C ASN A 652 4.58 8.74 -44.61
N ASN A 653 5.46 9.21 -43.73
CA ASN A 653 6.13 8.34 -42.77
C ASN A 653 5.16 7.75 -41.75
N CYS A 654 4.23 8.54 -41.22
CA CYS A 654 3.17 8.06 -40.36
C CYS A 654 2.30 7.00 -41.07
N CYS A 655 1.93 7.22 -42.34
CA CYS A 655 1.17 6.26 -43.16
C CYS A 655 1.94 4.95 -43.42
N SER A 656 3.25 4.95 -43.33
CA SER A 656 4.05 3.71 -43.44
C SER A 656 4.01 2.87 -42.15
N VAL A 657 3.71 3.48 -41.01
CA VAL A 657 3.70 2.82 -39.68
C VAL A 657 2.30 2.48 -39.22
N TYR A 658 1.35 3.39 -39.43
CA TYR A 658 -0.05 3.26 -39.02
C TYR A 658 -1.00 3.44 -40.21
N ASN A 659 -2.02 2.59 -40.23
CA ASN A 659 -3.03 2.68 -41.31
C ASN A 659 -4.11 3.70 -40.93
N ASN A 660 -4.38 4.68 -41.82
CA ASN A 660 -5.43 5.66 -41.63
C ASN A 660 -6.14 5.96 -42.96
N THR A 661 -7.41 6.39 -42.92
CA THR A 661 -8.19 6.75 -44.10
C THR A 661 -7.56 7.90 -44.89
N VAL A 662 -6.88 8.83 -44.24
CA VAL A 662 -6.15 9.93 -44.85
C VAL A 662 -5.00 9.43 -45.76
N CYS A 663 -4.45 8.25 -45.48
CA CYS A 663 -3.37 7.65 -46.25
C CYS A 663 -3.81 6.98 -47.54
N GLN A 664 -5.11 6.88 -47.80
CA GLN A 664 -5.71 6.24 -49.01
C GLN A 664 -6.11 7.25 -50.07
N GLY A 665 -5.88 8.54 -49.83
CA GLY A 665 -6.21 9.65 -50.74
C GLY A 665 -4.98 10.14 -51.53
#